data_d94ece3a8447b2a909b7b20dde8c8569
#
_entry.id   d94ece3a8447b2a909b7b20dde8c8569
#
_cell.length_a   1.000
_cell.length_b   1.000
_cell.length_c   1.000
_cell.angle_alpha   90.00
_cell.angle_beta   90.00
_cell.angle_gamma   90.00
#
_symmetry.space_group_name_H-M   'P 1'
#
loop_
_entity.id
_entity.type
_entity.pdbx_description
1 polymer ?
#
loop_
_entity_poly.entity_id
_entity_poly.type
_entity_poly.pdbx_seq_one_letter_code
_entity_poly.pdbx_strand_id
1 'polypeptide(L)'
;MTINIRYLLGIALLFSFSVISAQVRTSYTFEKGWKFTREDNADFIQPDYNDIKWQSVVVPHDWAIYGPFGIDNDRQLTAIAQDGQKEAMEHAGRTGGLPFVGVGWYRLNFDAPSFVKGKKATLIFDGAMSHARVYINGQEAGYWPYGYNTFYLDVTPYLKEGTKNTLAVRLENETESSRWYPGAGLYRNVHLVVTEDAHIPTWGTQLTTPVVKDDYAKVNIKTTLVVPSGKQFDAYRIVTELKDKDGKVITTDEKQGSRFDDNIFSQELVVSRPALWSPETPVLYQAVSKVYEGNILKDEYTTSFGIRTIEVIPNKGFFLNGKRTSFKGVCNHHDLGPLGGAVNDAAIRRQIRILKDMGCNAIRTSHNMPAPELIRACDEMGMMVMAESFDEWKAMKVKNGYRHVFDEWAVKDLTNLLRHYRNNPSVVMWCIGNEVPEQWDGNKGPKMSYFLQELCHREDPTRPVTQGMDAPDAVVNNNMAAVMDIAGFNYRPHKYQENYKKLPQQIVLGSETASTVSSRGVYKFPVTRQWMKKYDDHQSSSYDVESCSWSNLPEDDFIQHEDLPYCIGEFVWTGFDYLGEPTPYYTDWPSHSSLFGIIDLAGLPKDRYYLYRSHWNKEQETLHILPHWNWEGREGEITPVFVYTNYPSAELFINGKSQGKRTKDLSVTIDNSADSVSIMNLKRQSRYRLMWMDTKYEPGTVKVVAYNADGKAVAEKELHTAGKPDHIELVADRNVIKADGKDLSFVTVRVVDRDGNLCPDASHEISFKVKGEGSYRAGANGNAASLESFQRPKMKVFSGMMTAIVSSTEQPGKITLEATGKGLKKGVLIIESRQEAKK
;
A
#
# COMPACT_ATOMS: atom_id res chain seq x y z
N MET A 1 -74.87 -49.54 -21.92
CA MET A 1 -74.92 -49.26 -20.50
C MET A 1 -73.53 -48.72 -20.08
N THR A 2 -73.36 -47.41 -20.07
CA THR A 2 -72.08 -46.73 -20.00
C THR A 2 -71.97 -46.06 -18.62
N ILE A 3 -70.97 -46.42 -17.82
CA ILE A 3 -70.68 -45.81 -16.55
C ILE A 3 -69.49 -44.86 -16.70
N ASN A 4 -69.69 -43.57 -16.48
CA ASN A 4 -68.67 -42.52 -16.41
C ASN A 4 -68.14 -42.45 -15.00
N ILE A 5 -66.80 -42.57 -14.90
CA ILE A 5 -66.05 -42.29 -13.67
C ILE A 5 -65.29 -40.93 -13.88
N ARG A 6 -65.71 -39.92 -13.09
CA ARG A 6 -65.02 -38.63 -13.01
C ARG A 6 -63.89 -38.74 -11.99
N TYR A 7 -62.66 -38.49 -12.43
CA TYR A 7 -61.51 -38.26 -11.53
C TYR A 7 -61.52 -36.80 -11.04
N LEU A 8 -61.64 -36.62 -9.74
CA LEU A 8 -61.31 -35.37 -9.08
C LEU A 8 -59.80 -35.31 -8.87
N LEU A 9 -59.08 -34.42 -9.58
CA LEU A 9 -57.73 -34.02 -9.28
C LEU A 9 -57.77 -32.93 -8.18
N GLY A 10 -57.36 -33.27 -6.98
CA GLY A 10 -57.05 -32.30 -5.92
C GLY A 10 -55.71 -31.67 -6.16
N ILE A 11 -55.67 -30.37 -6.53
CA ILE A 11 -54.44 -29.58 -6.59
C ILE A 11 -54.12 -29.15 -5.15
N ALA A 12 -53.10 -29.79 -4.54
CA ALA A 12 -52.49 -29.31 -3.31
C ALA A 12 -51.56 -28.14 -3.63
N LEU A 13 -51.99 -26.90 -3.37
CA LEU A 13 -51.12 -25.74 -3.34
C LEU A 13 -50.16 -25.86 -2.17
N LEU A 14 -48.93 -26.25 -2.43
CA LEU A 14 -47.81 -26.07 -1.55
C LEU A 14 -47.43 -24.58 -1.52
N PHE A 15 -47.93 -23.88 -0.49
CA PHE A 15 -47.41 -22.57 -0.14
C PHE A 15 -45.98 -22.75 0.42
N SER A 16 -44.95 -22.59 -0.42
CA SER A 16 -43.59 -22.37 0.04
C SER A 16 -43.55 -20.98 0.67
N PHE A 17 -43.63 -20.94 2.01
CA PHE A 17 -43.27 -19.74 2.76
C PHE A 17 -41.76 -19.53 2.57
N SER A 18 -41.39 -18.68 1.64
CA SER A 18 -40.08 -18.06 1.63
C SER A 18 -40.03 -17.15 2.85
N VAL A 19 -39.38 -17.60 3.92
CA VAL A 19 -39.03 -16.74 5.04
C VAL A 19 -38.05 -15.74 4.48
N ILE A 20 -38.52 -14.54 4.13
CA ILE A 20 -37.61 -13.38 3.89
C ILE A 20 -37.07 -13.06 5.29
N SER A 21 -35.89 -13.59 5.62
CA SER A 21 -35.13 -13.17 6.79
C SER A 21 -34.80 -11.70 6.60
N ALA A 22 -35.47 -10.82 7.35
CA ALA A 22 -35.08 -9.41 7.39
C ALA A 22 -33.63 -9.35 7.84
N GLN A 23 -32.78 -8.73 7.05
CA GLN A 23 -31.36 -8.59 7.37
C GLN A 23 -31.23 -7.72 8.63
N VAL A 24 -30.75 -8.33 9.74
CA VAL A 24 -30.68 -7.68 11.06
C VAL A 24 -29.54 -6.65 11.15
N ARG A 25 -28.51 -6.82 10.32
CA ARG A 25 -27.40 -5.85 10.13
C ARG A 25 -27.34 -5.46 8.65
N THR A 26 -27.30 -4.17 8.37
CA THR A 26 -27.21 -3.66 7.00
C THR A 26 -26.10 -2.62 6.92
N SER A 27 -25.26 -2.70 5.90
CA SER A 27 -24.21 -1.72 5.61
C SER A 27 -24.48 -1.04 4.28
N TYR A 28 -24.41 0.28 4.27
CA TYR A 28 -24.53 1.13 3.09
C TYR A 28 -23.21 1.86 2.87
N THR A 29 -22.68 1.86 1.66
CA THR A 29 -21.51 2.66 1.29
C THR A 29 -21.98 3.92 0.58
N PHE A 30 -21.60 5.08 1.08
CA PHE A 30 -21.95 6.38 0.52
C PHE A 30 -20.92 6.80 -0.53
N GLU A 31 -21.13 6.39 -1.77
CA GLU A 31 -20.21 6.68 -2.88
C GLU A 31 -20.65 7.84 -3.75
N LYS A 32 -21.94 7.90 -4.09
CA LYS A 32 -22.55 8.86 -5.03
C LYS A 32 -23.43 9.87 -4.30
N GLY A 33 -23.73 10.96 -4.99
CA GLY A 33 -24.64 11.99 -4.49
C GLY A 33 -23.96 13.06 -3.67
N TRP A 34 -22.65 13.00 -3.49
CA TRP A 34 -21.91 14.00 -2.75
C TRP A 34 -21.77 15.32 -3.52
N LYS A 35 -21.87 16.42 -2.77
CA LYS A 35 -21.54 17.77 -3.18
C LYS A 35 -20.29 18.24 -2.45
N PHE A 36 -19.40 18.96 -3.15
CA PHE A 36 -18.12 19.42 -2.64
C PHE A 36 -17.86 20.89 -2.98
N THR A 37 -17.27 21.62 -2.04
CA THR A 37 -16.74 22.97 -2.24
C THR A 37 -15.49 23.22 -1.41
N ARG A 38 -14.66 24.17 -1.85
CA ARG A 38 -13.48 24.69 -1.14
C ARG A 38 -13.77 25.99 -0.37
N GLU A 39 -15.00 26.49 -0.45
CA GLU A 39 -15.45 27.61 0.35
C GLU A 39 -15.68 27.17 1.81
N ASP A 40 -15.53 28.09 2.78
CA ASP A 40 -15.79 27.82 4.19
C ASP A 40 -16.87 28.78 4.71
N ASN A 41 -18.01 28.23 5.14
CA ASN A 41 -19.13 28.97 5.68
C ASN A 41 -19.88 28.12 6.72
N ALA A 42 -20.21 28.72 7.86
CA ALA A 42 -20.93 28.07 8.94
C ALA A 42 -22.35 27.59 8.56
N ASP A 43 -22.98 28.21 7.57
CA ASP A 43 -24.32 27.82 7.12
C ASP A 43 -24.33 26.49 6.36
N PHE A 44 -23.18 25.95 5.98
CA PHE A 44 -23.07 24.69 5.22
C PHE A 44 -23.55 23.46 6.01
N ILE A 45 -23.69 23.56 7.32
CA ILE A 45 -24.26 22.53 8.18
C ILE A 45 -25.80 22.43 8.06
N GLN A 46 -26.46 23.51 7.60
CA GLN A 46 -27.92 23.58 7.62
C GLN A 46 -28.56 22.62 6.59
N PRO A 47 -29.61 21.86 6.97
CA PRO A 47 -30.26 20.92 6.05
C PRO A 47 -30.86 21.56 4.80
N ASP A 48 -31.36 22.79 4.92
CA ASP A 48 -32.02 23.55 3.87
C ASP A 48 -31.06 24.41 3.04
N TYR A 49 -29.74 24.36 3.32
CA TYR A 49 -28.74 25.05 2.52
C TYR A 49 -28.77 24.59 1.07
N ASN A 50 -28.80 25.53 0.13
CA ASN A 50 -28.83 25.22 -1.30
C ASN A 50 -27.43 25.00 -1.86
N ASP A 51 -27.04 23.74 -2.01
CA ASP A 51 -25.75 23.28 -2.52
C ASP A 51 -25.75 22.92 -4.03
N ILE A 52 -26.75 23.36 -4.79
CA ILE A 52 -26.90 23.04 -6.22
C ILE A 52 -25.70 23.47 -7.08
N LYS A 53 -25.00 24.54 -6.66
CA LYS A 53 -23.82 25.09 -7.34
C LYS A 53 -22.53 24.35 -6.99
N TRP A 54 -22.53 23.50 -5.98
CA TRP A 54 -21.37 22.76 -5.57
C TRP A 54 -21.01 21.68 -6.60
N GLN A 55 -19.74 21.36 -6.67
CA GLN A 55 -19.26 20.27 -7.53
C GLN A 55 -19.88 18.92 -7.10
N SER A 56 -20.40 18.15 -8.04
CA SER A 56 -20.80 16.77 -7.79
C SER A 56 -19.57 15.87 -7.83
N VAL A 57 -19.34 15.09 -6.78
CA VAL A 57 -18.19 14.19 -6.66
C VAL A 57 -18.63 12.79 -6.26
N VAL A 58 -17.73 11.82 -6.50
CA VAL A 58 -17.84 10.43 -6.04
C VAL A 58 -16.78 10.23 -4.95
N VAL A 59 -17.15 9.64 -3.84
CA VAL A 59 -16.24 9.26 -2.76
C VAL A 59 -15.82 7.79 -2.96
N PRO A 60 -14.54 7.44 -2.88
CA PRO A 60 -13.37 8.23 -2.45
C PRO A 60 -13.00 9.37 -3.39
N HIS A 61 -12.66 10.54 -2.80
CA HIS A 61 -12.35 11.76 -3.50
C HIS A 61 -11.15 12.48 -2.88
N ASP A 62 -10.16 12.80 -3.70
CA ASP A 62 -9.01 13.64 -3.36
C ASP A 62 -9.06 14.89 -4.23
N TRP A 63 -9.32 16.05 -3.61
CA TRP A 63 -9.49 17.28 -4.40
C TRP A 63 -8.19 17.83 -4.99
N ALA A 64 -7.05 17.50 -4.36
CA ALA A 64 -5.79 18.09 -4.71
C ALA A 64 -5.14 17.47 -5.96
N ILE A 65 -5.44 16.19 -6.26
CA ILE A 65 -4.81 15.47 -7.38
C ILE A 65 -5.12 16.08 -8.75
N TYR A 66 -6.15 16.89 -8.84
CA TYR A 66 -6.52 17.60 -10.06
C TYR A 66 -5.59 18.79 -10.37
N GLY A 67 -4.72 19.18 -9.42
CA GLY A 67 -3.77 20.26 -9.59
C GLY A 67 -4.36 21.66 -9.58
N PRO A 68 -3.67 22.63 -10.16
CA PRO A 68 -2.38 22.51 -10.83
C PRO A 68 -1.22 22.30 -9.86
N PHE A 69 -0.12 21.73 -10.35
CA PHE A 69 1.17 21.79 -9.65
C PHE A 69 1.65 23.23 -9.54
N GLY A 70 2.23 23.58 -8.40
CA GLY A 70 2.77 24.93 -8.16
C GLY A 70 3.81 24.93 -7.06
N ILE A 71 4.85 25.76 -7.23
CA ILE A 71 5.91 25.90 -6.24
C ILE A 71 5.38 26.44 -4.90
N ASP A 72 4.32 27.25 -4.92
CA ASP A 72 3.73 27.90 -3.74
C ASP A 72 2.78 26.98 -2.96
N ASN A 73 2.49 25.79 -3.49
CA ASN A 73 1.68 24.83 -2.77
C ASN A 73 2.52 24.19 -1.66
N ASP A 74 2.21 24.52 -0.41
CA ASP A 74 2.86 24.03 0.81
C ASP A 74 4.39 24.15 0.81
N ARG A 75 4.92 25.38 0.67
CA ARG A 75 6.32 25.65 0.94
C ARG A 75 6.60 25.43 2.43
N GLN A 76 7.69 24.72 2.74
CA GLN A 76 8.09 24.39 4.11
C GLN A 76 9.43 25.02 4.46
N LEU A 77 9.52 25.65 5.63
CA LEU A 77 10.76 26.14 6.21
C LEU A 77 11.23 25.15 7.28
N THR A 78 12.15 24.26 6.93
CA THR A 78 12.61 23.20 7.82
C THR A 78 14.08 22.84 7.56
N ALA A 79 14.71 22.16 8.53
CA ALA A 79 16.02 21.54 8.35
C ALA A 79 15.86 20.01 8.24
N ILE A 80 16.43 19.43 7.20
CA ILE A 80 16.47 17.97 7.04
C ILE A 80 17.80 17.49 7.64
N ALA A 81 17.75 17.09 8.91
CA ALA A 81 18.93 16.68 9.68
C ALA A 81 19.65 15.47 9.05
N GLN A 82 18.93 14.55 8.42
CA GLN A 82 19.46 13.41 7.69
C GLN A 82 20.38 13.83 6.51
N ASP A 83 20.12 15.01 5.92
CA ASP A 83 20.98 15.65 4.90
C ASP A 83 22.11 16.47 5.48
N GLY A 84 22.26 16.48 6.80
CA GLY A 84 23.28 17.29 7.47
C GLY A 84 22.95 18.79 7.52
N GLN A 85 21.70 19.18 7.24
CA GLN A 85 21.27 20.58 7.35
C GLN A 85 21.20 20.98 8.82
N LYS A 86 21.86 22.10 9.17
CA LYS A 86 21.90 22.63 10.53
C LYS A 86 20.90 23.77 10.75
N GLU A 87 20.49 24.42 9.68
CA GLU A 87 19.58 25.55 9.69
C GLU A 87 18.37 25.25 8.79
N ALA A 88 17.21 25.80 9.17
CA ALA A 88 16.01 25.67 8.36
C ALA A 88 16.17 26.44 7.05
N MET A 89 15.84 25.79 5.95
CA MET A 89 15.82 26.37 4.61
C MET A 89 14.48 26.07 3.93
N GLU A 90 14.14 26.84 2.91
CA GLU A 90 12.89 26.67 2.18
C GLU A 90 12.98 25.44 1.26
N HIS A 91 12.00 24.55 1.36
CA HIS A 91 11.81 23.39 0.51
C HIS A 91 10.54 23.55 -0.31
N ALA A 92 10.58 23.15 -1.58
CA ALA A 92 9.45 23.11 -2.49
C ALA A 92 9.24 21.67 -3.00
N GLY A 93 7.99 21.30 -3.28
CA GLY A 93 7.65 19.96 -3.75
C GLY A 93 7.71 18.85 -2.71
N ARG A 94 8.01 19.16 -1.45
CA ARG A 94 8.14 18.19 -0.36
C ARG A 94 6.85 17.38 -0.13
N THR A 95 5.71 18.00 -0.38
CA THR A 95 4.39 17.38 -0.30
C THR A 95 3.72 17.24 -1.68
N GLY A 96 4.52 17.15 -2.74
CA GLY A 96 4.06 16.87 -4.11
C GLY A 96 3.66 18.09 -4.93
N GLY A 97 3.74 19.32 -4.39
CA GLY A 97 3.42 20.55 -5.13
C GLY A 97 1.96 20.68 -5.59
N LEU A 98 1.03 19.93 -4.99
CA LEU A 98 -0.41 19.94 -5.28
C LEU A 98 -1.20 20.74 -4.23
N PRO A 99 -2.38 21.35 -4.58
CA PRO A 99 -3.10 22.27 -3.69
C PRO A 99 -3.95 21.55 -2.64
N PHE A 100 -3.31 20.81 -1.72
CA PHE A 100 -4.01 20.04 -0.68
C PHE A 100 -4.40 20.88 0.55
N VAL A 101 -3.73 22.00 0.80
CA VAL A 101 -3.93 22.89 1.96
C VAL A 101 -5.26 23.61 1.90
N GLY A 102 -5.90 23.77 3.05
CA GLY A 102 -7.13 24.53 3.25
C GLY A 102 -8.35 23.69 3.56
N VAL A 103 -9.52 24.33 3.52
CA VAL A 103 -10.80 23.74 3.89
C VAL A 103 -11.48 23.09 2.69
N GLY A 104 -12.14 21.95 2.94
CA GLY A 104 -13.07 21.32 2.02
C GLY A 104 -14.34 20.88 2.72
N TRP A 105 -15.48 21.18 2.14
CA TRP A 105 -16.79 20.74 2.63
C TRP A 105 -17.41 19.72 1.70
N TYR A 106 -17.97 18.68 2.31
CA TYR A 106 -18.75 17.64 1.65
C TYR A 106 -20.16 17.62 2.20
N ARG A 107 -21.16 17.48 1.32
CA ARG A 107 -22.58 17.33 1.71
C ARG A 107 -23.19 16.16 0.97
N LEU A 108 -24.03 15.40 1.69
CA LEU A 108 -24.80 14.29 1.13
C LEU A 108 -26.20 14.33 1.71
N ASN A 109 -27.20 14.37 0.82
CA ASN A 109 -28.60 14.16 1.21
C ASN A 109 -28.95 12.69 0.97
N PHE A 110 -29.44 12.00 2.00
CA PHE A 110 -29.80 10.60 1.92
C PHE A 110 -31.10 10.31 2.68
N ASP A 111 -31.83 9.31 2.23
CA ASP A 111 -33.01 8.83 2.95
C ASP A 111 -32.57 7.88 4.07
N ALA A 112 -32.95 8.14 5.31
CA ALA A 112 -32.75 7.18 6.37
C ALA A 112 -33.65 5.96 6.06
N PRO A 113 -33.06 4.75 6.13
CA PRO A 113 -33.85 3.55 5.95
C PRO A 113 -35.08 3.54 6.91
N SER A 114 -36.23 3.12 6.45
CA SER A 114 -37.49 3.12 7.23
C SER A 114 -37.46 2.26 8.50
N PHE A 115 -36.41 1.45 8.67
CA PHE A 115 -36.17 0.58 9.81
C PHE A 115 -35.20 1.17 10.88
N VAL A 116 -34.82 2.45 10.81
CA VAL A 116 -33.93 3.08 11.80
C VAL A 116 -34.61 3.25 13.15
N LYS A 117 -35.94 3.33 13.22
CA LYS A 117 -36.68 3.43 14.48
C LYS A 117 -36.41 2.22 15.39
N GLY A 118 -35.88 2.50 16.58
CA GLY A 118 -35.52 1.46 17.56
C GLY A 118 -34.25 0.68 17.21
N LYS A 119 -33.48 1.12 16.20
CA LYS A 119 -32.19 0.53 15.81
C LYS A 119 -31.03 1.45 16.14
N LYS A 120 -29.82 0.96 15.97
CA LYS A 120 -28.58 1.73 16.08
C LYS A 120 -28.01 2.02 14.71
N ALA A 121 -27.48 3.21 14.53
CA ALA A 121 -26.86 3.64 13.29
C ALA A 121 -25.45 4.15 13.57
N THR A 122 -24.46 3.50 12.98
CA THR A 122 -23.03 3.86 13.12
C THR A 122 -22.50 4.34 11.77
N LEU A 123 -21.99 5.56 11.72
CA LEU A 123 -21.30 6.12 10.55
C LEU A 123 -19.83 5.83 10.68
N ILE A 124 -19.21 5.20 9.67
CA ILE A 124 -17.81 4.81 9.64
C ILE A 124 -17.11 5.55 8.51
N PHE A 125 -15.99 6.20 8.82
CA PHE A 125 -15.07 6.79 7.86
C PHE A 125 -13.80 5.96 7.85
N ASP A 126 -13.43 5.38 6.71
CA ASP A 126 -12.18 4.63 6.57
C ASP A 126 -10.94 5.53 6.58
N GLY A 127 -11.17 6.84 6.43
CA GLY A 127 -10.20 7.91 6.54
C GLY A 127 -10.74 9.20 5.93
N ALA A 128 -10.42 10.34 6.54
CA ALA A 128 -10.86 11.67 6.12
C ALA A 128 -9.76 12.70 6.40
N MET A 129 -9.17 13.27 5.37
CA MET A 129 -7.96 14.11 5.45
C MET A 129 -8.33 15.58 5.43
N SER A 130 -8.20 16.26 6.56
CA SER A 130 -7.97 15.89 7.95
C SER A 130 -8.88 16.73 8.86
N HIS A 131 -8.74 16.65 10.19
CA HIS A 131 -9.54 17.43 11.15
C HIS A 131 -11.05 17.36 10.86
N ALA A 132 -11.55 16.14 10.63
CA ALA A 132 -12.93 15.89 10.19
C ALA A 132 -13.94 16.28 11.26
N ARG A 133 -14.80 17.27 10.97
CA ARG A 133 -16.00 17.59 11.74
C ARG A 133 -17.21 17.11 10.99
N VAL A 134 -18.02 16.30 11.64
CA VAL A 134 -19.17 15.61 11.04
C VAL A 134 -20.46 16.15 11.63
N TYR A 135 -21.36 16.54 10.77
CA TYR A 135 -22.67 17.11 11.14
C TYR A 135 -23.79 16.29 10.51
N ILE A 136 -24.83 15.99 11.29
CA ILE A 136 -26.07 15.37 10.80
C ILE A 136 -27.22 16.34 11.09
N ASN A 137 -27.98 16.71 10.05
CA ASN A 137 -29.14 17.59 10.18
C ASN A 137 -28.86 18.90 10.94
N GLY A 138 -27.69 19.50 10.73
CA GLY A 138 -27.26 20.75 11.35
C GLY A 138 -26.65 20.61 12.76
N GLN A 139 -26.56 19.40 13.31
CA GLN A 139 -25.98 19.12 14.63
C GLN A 139 -24.63 18.42 14.48
N GLU A 140 -23.63 18.82 15.27
CA GLU A 140 -22.32 18.17 15.30
C GLU A 140 -22.48 16.76 15.90
N ALA A 141 -22.15 15.74 15.10
CA ALA A 141 -22.19 14.33 15.50
C ALA A 141 -20.83 13.85 16.00
N GLY A 142 -19.74 14.50 15.61
CA GLY A 142 -18.40 14.16 16.10
C GLY A 142 -17.27 14.85 15.35
N TYR A 143 -16.07 14.64 15.90
CA TYR A 143 -14.80 15.18 15.41
C TYR A 143 -13.72 14.11 15.46
N TRP A 144 -12.84 14.08 14.42
CA TRP A 144 -11.65 13.23 14.38
C TRP A 144 -10.51 13.93 13.65
N PRO A 145 -9.35 14.19 14.30
CA PRO A 145 -8.28 15.01 13.71
C PRO A 145 -7.36 14.22 12.78
N TYR A 146 -7.05 12.94 13.11
CA TYR A 146 -6.05 12.16 12.38
C TYR A 146 -6.62 11.54 11.11
N GLY A 147 -6.24 12.12 9.96
CA GLY A 147 -6.84 11.79 8.67
C GLY A 147 -6.60 10.36 8.18
N TYR A 148 -5.61 9.66 8.70
CA TYR A 148 -5.26 8.29 8.28
C TYR A 148 -6.00 7.20 9.07
N ASN A 149 -6.67 7.56 10.18
CA ASN A 149 -7.36 6.58 10.99
C ASN A 149 -8.76 6.28 10.46
N THR A 150 -9.16 5.00 10.52
CA THR A 150 -10.56 4.62 10.43
C THR A 150 -11.25 4.92 11.75
N PHE A 151 -12.33 5.69 11.71
CA PHE A 151 -13.11 6.06 12.90
C PHE A 151 -14.61 5.88 12.67
N TYR A 152 -15.37 5.81 13.76
CA TYR A 152 -16.82 5.65 13.70
C TYR A 152 -17.55 6.51 14.74
N LEU A 153 -18.76 6.87 14.42
CA LEU A 153 -19.63 7.73 15.23
C LEU A 153 -21.00 7.09 15.37
N ASP A 154 -21.56 7.07 16.59
CA ASP A 154 -23.00 6.78 16.80
C ASP A 154 -23.83 7.97 16.32
N VAL A 155 -24.48 7.81 15.18
CA VAL A 155 -25.34 8.84 14.61
C VAL A 155 -26.82 8.63 14.86
N THR A 156 -27.19 7.60 15.66
CA THR A 156 -28.58 7.27 16.01
C THR A 156 -29.36 8.48 16.52
N PRO A 157 -28.82 9.33 17.43
CA PRO A 157 -29.58 10.45 17.99
C PRO A 157 -29.93 11.57 17.00
N TYR A 158 -29.21 11.63 15.88
CA TYR A 158 -29.28 12.73 14.93
C TYR A 158 -30.15 12.42 13.70
N LEU A 159 -30.43 11.12 13.44
CA LEU A 159 -31.20 10.69 12.27
C LEU A 159 -32.70 10.89 12.46
N LYS A 160 -33.36 11.35 11.40
CA LYS A 160 -34.79 11.51 11.30
C LYS A 160 -35.35 10.41 10.41
N GLU A 161 -36.24 9.59 10.96
CA GLU A 161 -36.92 8.50 10.24
C GLU A 161 -37.86 9.02 9.17
N GLY A 162 -37.91 8.34 8.02
CA GLY A 162 -38.86 8.59 6.95
C GLY A 162 -38.72 9.94 6.24
N THR A 163 -37.64 10.66 6.47
CA THR A 163 -37.32 11.95 5.85
C THR A 163 -35.90 11.97 5.30
N LYS A 164 -35.61 12.93 4.44
CA LYS A 164 -34.22 13.20 4.03
C LYS A 164 -33.40 13.65 5.22
N ASN A 165 -32.22 13.09 5.33
CA ASN A 165 -31.18 13.50 6.26
C ASN A 165 -30.03 14.13 5.48
N THR A 166 -29.38 15.11 6.08
CA THR A 166 -28.21 15.77 5.53
C THR A 166 -26.99 15.42 6.36
N LEU A 167 -26.00 14.82 5.72
CA LEU A 167 -24.65 14.64 6.25
C LEU A 167 -23.78 15.75 5.68
N ALA A 168 -23.14 16.54 6.54
CA ALA A 168 -22.14 17.53 6.16
C ALA A 168 -20.81 17.23 6.86
N VAL A 169 -19.72 17.30 6.14
CA VAL A 169 -18.37 17.01 6.66
C VAL A 169 -17.45 18.17 6.27
N ARG A 170 -16.87 18.82 7.29
CA ARG A 170 -15.82 19.82 7.13
C ARG A 170 -14.47 19.17 7.37
N LEU A 171 -13.57 19.34 6.43
CA LEU A 171 -12.18 18.88 6.50
C LEU A 171 -11.26 20.09 6.42
N GLU A 172 -10.11 20.00 7.09
CA GLU A 172 -9.12 21.07 7.06
C GLU A 172 -7.71 20.50 7.04
N ASN A 173 -6.95 20.84 6.02
CA ASN A 173 -5.53 20.54 5.91
C ASN A 173 -4.72 21.81 6.18
N GLU A 174 -3.87 21.74 7.20
CA GLU A 174 -2.99 22.85 7.56
C GLU A 174 -1.71 22.85 6.70
N THR A 175 -1.10 24.02 6.54
CA THR A 175 0.24 24.14 5.96
C THR A 175 1.26 23.44 6.86
N GLU A 176 2.37 22.96 6.30
CA GLU A 176 3.47 22.34 7.07
C GLU A 176 2.98 21.24 8.02
N SER A 177 1.97 20.44 7.60
CA SER A 177 1.37 19.33 8.39
C SER A 177 1.88 17.96 7.99
N SER A 178 2.62 17.83 6.87
CA SER A 178 3.10 16.56 6.33
C SER A 178 4.51 16.68 5.74
N ARG A 179 5.19 15.54 5.59
CA ARG A 179 6.50 15.40 4.91
C ARG A 179 6.38 14.75 3.52
N TRP A 180 5.20 14.29 3.16
CA TRP A 180 4.84 13.69 1.86
C TRP A 180 3.45 14.18 1.46
N TYR A 181 2.99 13.82 0.28
CA TYR A 181 1.64 14.16 -0.18
C TYR A 181 0.58 13.43 0.68
N PRO A 182 -0.20 14.15 1.49
CA PRO A 182 -1.16 13.50 2.39
C PRO A 182 -2.48 13.13 1.69
N GLY A 183 -2.72 13.63 0.46
CA GLY A 183 -4.04 13.66 -0.12
C GLY A 183 -4.94 14.71 0.55
N ALA A 184 -6.18 14.81 0.10
CA ALA A 184 -7.11 15.80 0.63
C ALA A 184 -8.58 15.39 0.37
N GLY A 185 -9.38 15.33 1.43
CA GLY A 185 -10.81 15.05 1.29
C GLY A 185 -11.28 13.76 1.94
N LEU A 186 -12.49 13.33 1.55
CA LEU A 186 -13.00 11.99 1.84
C LEU A 186 -12.32 10.99 0.90
N TYR A 187 -11.05 10.74 1.14
CA TYR A 187 -10.17 9.98 0.25
C TYR A 187 -10.26 8.45 0.44
N ARG A 188 -11.01 8.01 1.47
CA ARG A 188 -11.39 6.61 1.71
C ARG A 188 -12.91 6.49 1.80
N ASN A 189 -13.43 5.27 1.90
CA ASN A 189 -14.87 5.03 1.90
C ASN A 189 -15.57 5.58 3.14
N VAL A 190 -16.89 5.83 3.00
CA VAL A 190 -17.81 6.22 4.07
C VAL A 190 -18.96 5.24 4.11
N HIS A 191 -19.24 4.67 5.29
CA HIS A 191 -20.26 3.64 5.46
C HIS A 191 -21.26 4.02 6.55
N LEU A 192 -22.54 3.66 6.35
CA LEU A 192 -23.56 3.68 7.38
C LEU A 192 -23.95 2.24 7.71
N VAL A 193 -23.71 1.81 8.95
CA VAL A 193 -24.08 0.49 9.46
C VAL A 193 -25.28 0.63 10.37
N VAL A 194 -26.35 -0.11 10.08
CA VAL A 194 -27.58 -0.13 10.87
C VAL A 194 -27.76 -1.51 11.48
N THR A 195 -27.97 -1.56 12.80
CA THR A 195 -28.12 -2.79 13.59
C THR A 195 -29.35 -2.72 14.51
N GLU A 196 -29.73 -3.85 15.09
CA GLU A 196 -30.63 -3.85 16.25
C GLU A 196 -29.92 -3.18 17.45
N ASP A 197 -30.69 -2.90 18.50
CA ASP A 197 -30.17 -2.36 19.77
C ASP A 197 -29.24 -3.35 20.50
N ALA A 198 -29.52 -4.67 20.39
CA ALA A 198 -28.58 -5.73 20.80
C ALA A 198 -27.72 -6.16 19.60
N HIS A 199 -26.43 -5.85 19.63
CA HIS A 199 -25.53 -6.09 18.49
C HIS A 199 -24.07 -6.23 18.90
N ILE A 200 -23.26 -6.79 17.99
CA ILE A 200 -21.81 -6.78 18.05
C ILE A 200 -21.32 -5.41 17.55
N PRO A 201 -20.60 -4.61 18.34
CA PRO A 201 -20.12 -3.30 17.91
C PRO A 201 -19.08 -3.40 16.79
N THR A 202 -18.75 -2.28 16.17
CA THR A 202 -17.66 -2.16 15.19
C THR A 202 -16.36 -2.75 15.79
N TRP A 203 -15.73 -3.70 15.06
CA TRP A 203 -14.56 -4.48 15.50
C TRP A 203 -14.73 -5.24 16.82
N GLY A 204 -15.96 -5.62 17.16
CA GLY A 204 -16.31 -6.27 18.42
C GLY A 204 -15.89 -7.74 18.53
N THR A 205 -15.18 -8.29 17.56
CA THR A 205 -14.62 -9.65 17.58
C THR A 205 -13.10 -9.65 17.66
N GLN A 206 -12.56 -10.63 18.40
CA GLN A 206 -11.12 -10.90 18.44
C GLN A 206 -10.92 -12.41 18.27
N LEU A 207 -10.21 -12.80 17.21
CA LEU A 207 -9.88 -14.18 16.90
C LEU A 207 -8.39 -14.44 17.11
N THR A 208 -8.08 -15.55 17.76
CA THR A 208 -6.70 -16.03 17.95
C THR A 208 -6.61 -17.51 17.65
N THR A 209 -5.43 -17.96 17.23
CA THR A 209 -5.14 -19.38 16.94
C THR A 209 -4.03 -19.89 17.87
N PRO A 210 -4.31 -20.12 19.18
CA PRO A 210 -3.29 -20.42 20.19
C PRO A 210 -2.63 -21.79 20.01
N VAL A 211 -3.28 -22.71 19.32
CA VAL A 211 -2.75 -24.03 19.01
C VAL A 211 -2.96 -24.31 17.53
N VAL A 212 -1.88 -24.55 16.82
CA VAL A 212 -1.91 -24.95 15.41
C VAL A 212 -1.00 -26.17 15.23
N LYS A 213 -1.58 -27.27 14.76
CA LYS A 213 -0.92 -28.54 14.45
C LYS A 213 -1.40 -29.04 13.08
N ASP A 214 -0.74 -30.04 12.54
CA ASP A 214 -1.08 -30.59 11.21
C ASP A 214 -2.50 -31.20 11.18
N ASP A 215 -2.94 -31.82 12.28
CA ASP A 215 -4.23 -32.50 12.40
C ASP A 215 -5.36 -31.60 12.90
N TYR A 216 -5.05 -30.51 13.64
CA TYR A 216 -6.05 -29.56 14.11
C TYR A 216 -5.49 -28.20 14.48
N ALA A 217 -6.37 -27.18 14.48
CA ALA A 217 -6.12 -25.88 15.10
C ALA A 217 -7.26 -25.52 16.06
N LYS A 218 -6.91 -24.86 17.16
CA LYS A 218 -7.88 -24.21 18.06
C LYS A 218 -8.04 -22.75 17.64
N VAL A 219 -9.28 -22.32 17.49
CA VAL A 219 -9.67 -20.94 17.21
C VAL A 219 -10.44 -20.40 18.41
N ASN A 220 -9.85 -19.47 19.13
CA ASN A 220 -10.50 -18.77 20.23
C ASN A 220 -11.13 -17.49 19.69
N ILE A 221 -12.40 -17.26 20.03
CA ILE A 221 -13.15 -16.07 19.62
C ILE A 221 -13.67 -15.38 20.87
N LYS A 222 -13.35 -14.08 21.01
CA LYS A 222 -13.98 -13.19 21.98
C LYS A 222 -14.91 -12.25 21.22
N THR A 223 -16.18 -12.27 21.55
CA THR A 223 -17.20 -11.42 20.94
C THR A 223 -17.74 -10.46 21.99
N THR A 224 -17.58 -9.16 21.74
CA THR A 224 -18.19 -8.11 22.57
C THR A 224 -19.65 -7.95 22.15
N LEU A 225 -20.58 -7.88 23.11
CA LEU A 225 -21.99 -7.63 22.86
C LEU A 225 -22.44 -6.33 23.51
N VAL A 226 -23.11 -5.48 22.75
CA VAL A 226 -23.88 -4.32 23.26
C VAL A 226 -25.32 -4.75 23.44
N VAL A 227 -25.91 -4.48 24.61
CA VAL A 227 -27.31 -4.75 24.89
C VAL A 227 -28.05 -3.49 25.31
N PRO A 228 -29.39 -3.43 25.11
CA PRO A 228 -30.18 -2.28 25.57
C PRO A 228 -30.11 -2.07 27.08
N SER A 229 -30.23 -0.81 27.50
CA SER A 229 -30.29 -0.46 28.92
C SER A 229 -31.36 -1.26 29.67
N GLY A 230 -30.97 -1.85 30.82
CA GLY A 230 -31.86 -2.68 31.66
C GLY A 230 -31.97 -4.15 31.23
N LYS A 231 -31.40 -4.55 30.11
CA LYS A 231 -31.29 -5.96 29.72
C LYS A 231 -30.02 -6.58 30.34
N GLN A 232 -30.09 -7.88 30.63
CA GLN A 232 -28.99 -8.68 31.17
C GLN A 232 -28.44 -9.61 30.06
N PHE A 233 -27.16 -9.96 30.14
CA PHE A 233 -26.49 -10.81 29.14
C PHE A 233 -27.03 -12.24 29.11
N ASP A 234 -27.63 -12.73 30.21
CA ASP A 234 -28.27 -14.06 30.28
C ASP A 234 -29.51 -14.20 29.36
N ALA A 235 -30.08 -13.09 28.86
CA ALA A 235 -31.13 -13.12 27.84
C ALA A 235 -30.60 -13.46 26.44
N TYR A 236 -29.29 -13.44 26.23
CA TYR A 236 -28.65 -13.55 24.91
C TYR A 236 -27.75 -14.79 24.81
N ARG A 237 -27.69 -15.36 23.61
CA ARG A 237 -26.69 -16.36 23.23
C ARG A 237 -26.04 -16.00 21.91
N ILE A 238 -24.78 -16.41 21.75
CA ILE A 238 -24.03 -16.23 20.52
C ILE A 238 -23.71 -17.60 19.92
N VAL A 239 -24.12 -17.81 18.67
CA VAL A 239 -23.77 -18.98 17.85
C VAL A 239 -22.76 -18.55 16.84
N THR A 240 -21.55 -19.15 16.85
CA THR A 240 -20.52 -18.87 15.87
C THR A 240 -20.28 -20.07 14.96
N GLU A 241 -20.44 -19.86 13.67
CA GLU A 241 -20.14 -20.81 12.60
C GLU A 241 -18.79 -20.44 11.98
N LEU A 242 -17.84 -21.37 11.92
CA LEU A 242 -16.65 -21.21 11.09
C LEU A 242 -16.91 -21.81 9.71
N LYS A 243 -16.62 -20.99 8.68
CA LYS A 243 -16.75 -21.38 7.27
C LYS A 243 -15.37 -21.41 6.62
N ASP A 244 -15.17 -22.42 5.75
CA ASP A 244 -13.98 -22.49 4.90
C ASP A 244 -14.05 -21.50 3.71
N LYS A 245 -13.01 -21.51 2.87
CA LYS A 245 -12.90 -20.65 1.67
C LYS A 245 -14.05 -20.84 0.66
N ASP A 246 -14.75 -21.96 0.71
CA ASP A 246 -15.86 -22.31 -0.18
C ASP A 246 -17.23 -21.98 0.46
N GLY A 247 -17.23 -21.38 1.67
CA GLY A 247 -18.41 -20.99 2.42
C GLY A 247 -19.09 -22.13 3.18
N LYS A 248 -18.50 -23.33 3.22
CA LYS A 248 -19.02 -24.49 3.93
C LYS A 248 -18.76 -24.35 5.43
N VAL A 249 -19.79 -24.54 6.25
CA VAL A 249 -19.64 -24.63 7.71
C VAL A 249 -18.83 -25.87 8.07
N ILE A 250 -17.73 -25.67 8.78
CA ILE A 250 -16.78 -26.71 9.19
C ILE A 250 -16.87 -27.03 10.69
N THR A 251 -17.29 -26.07 11.49
CA THR A 251 -17.52 -26.26 12.93
C THR A 251 -18.43 -25.15 13.45
N THR A 252 -19.12 -25.41 14.56
CA THR A 252 -20.04 -24.46 15.21
C THR A 252 -19.89 -24.60 16.72
N ASP A 253 -19.97 -23.46 17.42
CA ASP A 253 -20.06 -23.40 18.88
C ASP A 253 -21.13 -22.40 19.32
N GLU A 254 -21.74 -22.66 20.46
CA GLU A 254 -22.78 -21.82 21.08
C GLU A 254 -22.38 -21.43 22.50
N LYS A 255 -22.50 -20.14 22.83
CA LYS A 255 -22.28 -19.62 24.17
C LYS A 255 -23.50 -18.85 24.64
N GLN A 256 -24.10 -19.33 25.76
CA GLN A 256 -25.12 -18.61 26.50
C GLN A 256 -24.46 -17.58 27.41
N GLY A 257 -25.01 -16.37 27.47
CA GLY A 257 -24.59 -15.35 28.41
C GLY A 257 -25.01 -15.67 29.85
N SER A 258 -24.34 -15.03 30.79
CA SER A 258 -24.60 -15.13 32.21
C SER A 258 -24.84 -13.75 32.84
N ARG A 259 -25.56 -13.69 33.93
CA ARG A 259 -25.80 -12.42 34.70
C ARG A 259 -24.52 -11.83 35.27
N PHE A 260 -23.50 -12.68 35.47
CA PHE A 260 -22.24 -12.31 36.06
C PHE A 260 -21.12 -12.11 35.02
N ASP A 261 -21.42 -12.35 33.75
CA ASP A 261 -20.48 -12.12 32.66
C ASP A 261 -20.38 -10.61 32.38
N ASP A 262 -19.17 -10.21 32.00
CA ASP A 262 -18.99 -8.95 31.29
C ASP A 262 -19.64 -9.08 29.90
N ASN A 263 -19.57 -8.01 29.14
CA ASN A 263 -20.10 -7.96 27.77
C ASN A 263 -19.29 -8.82 26.76
N ILE A 264 -18.39 -9.71 27.20
CA ILE A 264 -17.51 -10.51 26.34
C ILE A 264 -17.89 -11.99 26.41
N PHE A 265 -18.27 -12.55 25.28
CA PHE A 265 -18.55 -13.98 25.09
C PHE A 265 -17.32 -14.66 24.51
N SER A 266 -16.77 -15.63 25.22
CA SER A 266 -15.61 -16.39 24.83
C SER A 266 -15.99 -17.78 24.35
N GLN A 267 -15.54 -18.18 23.16
CA GLN A 267 -15.81 -19.45 22.50
C GLN A 267 -14.48 -20.08 22.04
N GLU A 268 -14.41 -21.42 22.04
CA GLU A 268 -13.28 -22.19 21.48
C GLU A 268 -13.84 -23.16 20.43
N LEU A 269 -13.36 -23.05 19.20
CA LEU A 269 -13.71 -23.93 18.09
C LEU A 269 -12.48 -24.70 17.61
N VAL A 270 -12.69 -25.91 17.08
CA VAL A 270 -11.61 -26.75 16.55
C VAL A 270 -11.80 -26.92 15.05
N VAL A 271 -10.74 -26.63 14.30
CA VAL A 271 -10.66 -26.86 12.86
C VAL A 271 -9.77 -28.07 12.60
N SER A 272 -10.32 -29.13 12.02
CA SER A 272 -9.57 -30.34 11.66
C SER A 272 -8.79 -30.12 10.37
N ARG A 273 -7.51 -30.52 10.35
CA ARG A 273 -6.59 -30.38 9.21
C ARG A 273 -6.66 -28.99 8.59
N PRO A 274 -6.26 -27.95 9.34
CA PRO A 274 -6.41 -26.57 8.90
C PRO A 274 -5.53 -26.26 7.68
N ALA A 275 -6.06 -25.51 6.72
CA ALA A 275 -5.25 -24.86 5.69
C ALA A 275 -4.67 -23.57 6.26
N LEU A 276 -3.34 -23.47 6.31
CA LEU A 276 -2.68 -22.32 6.93
C LEU A 276 -2.55 -21.16 5.94
N TRP A 277 -2.69 -19.93 6.47
CA TRP A 277 -2.41 -18.74 5.71
C TRP A 277 -0.89 -18.50 5.63
N SER A 278 -0.40 -18.24 4.41
CA SER A 278 0.96 -17.77 4.14
C SER A 278 0.98 -16.90 2.87
N PRO A 279 2.08 -16.18 2.57
CA PRO A 279 2.22 -15.46 1.30
C PRO A 279 2.06 -16.33 0.05
N GLU A 280 2.42 -17.61 0.13
CA GLU A 280 2.29 -18.59 -0.95
C GLU A 280 0.88 -19.22 -1.02
N THR A 281 0.23 -19.39 0.14
CA THR A 281 -1.09 -20.03 0.28
C THR A 281 -2.01 -19.16 1.16
N PRO A 282 -2.58 -18.06 0.63
CA PRO A 282 -3.35 -17.10 1.42
C PRO A 282 -4.80 -17.58 1.66
N VAL A 283 -4.95 -18.67 2.41
CA VAL A 283 -6.25 -19.26 2.72
C VAL A 283 -6.94 -18.47 3.83
N LEU A 284 -8.17 -18.05 3.58
CA LEU A 284 -9.02 -17.33 4.51
C LEU A 284 -10.21 -18.18 4.94
N TYR A 285 -10.63 -17.99 6.18
CA TYR A 285 -11.82 -18.50 6.79
C TYR A 285 -12.76 -17.36 7.17
N GLN A 286 -14.02 -17.67 7.44
CA GLN A 286 -14.99 -16.72 7.97
C GLN A 286 -15.57 -17.25 9.30
N ALA A 287 -15.60 -16.38 10.31
CA ALA A 287 -16.35 -16.59 11.53
C ALA A 287 -17.64 -15.78 11.44
N VAL A 288 -18.79 -16.46 11.40
CA VAL A 288 -20.13 -15.84 11.36
C VAL A 288 -20.73 -15.96 12.75
N SER A 289 -20.72 -14.87 13.51
CA SER A 289 -21.27 -14.78 14.87
C SER A 289 -22.69 -14.24 14.83
N LYS A 290 -23.67 -15.06 15.28
CA LYS A 290 -25.10 -14.77 15.31
C LYS A 290 -25.54 -14.54 16.74
N VAL A 291 -26.14 -13.39 17.03
CA VAL A 291 -26.68 -13.01 18.34
C VAL A 291 -28.18 -13.31 18.38
N TYR A 292 -28.61 -14.05 19.38
CA TYR A 292 -30.02 -14.36 19.59
C TYR A 292 -30.52 -13.87 20.96
N GLU A 293 -31.72 -13.28 21.01
CA GLU A 293 -32.51 -13.08 22.21
C GLU A 293 -33.61 -14.13 22.20
N GLY A 294 -33.51 -15.16 23.07
CA GLY A 294 -34.33 -16.38 22.93
C GLY A 294 -34.09 -17.03 21.56
N ASN A 295 -35.15 -17.09 20.72
CA ASN A 295 -35.05 -17.63 19.36
C ASN A 295 -35.06 -16.53 18.27
N ILE A 296 -35.00 -15.26 18.65
CA ILE A 296 -35.02 -14.13 17.71
C ILE A 296 -33.60 -13.73 17.40
N LEU A 297 -33.21 -13.79 16.11
CA LEU A 297 -31.93 -13.30 15.63
C LEU A 297 -31.90 -11.76 15.75
N LYS A 298 -30.88 -11.22 16.45
CA LYS A 298 -30.68 -9.78 16.67
C LYS A 298 -29.54 -9.22 15.86
N ASP A 299 -28.50 -10.02 15.61
CA ASP A 299 -27.36 -9.56 14.82
C ASP A 299 -26.64 -10.73 14.15
N GLU A 300 -26.02 -10.46 13.01
CA GLU A 300 -25.10 -11.37 12.34
C GLU A 300 -23.84 -10.60 11.93
N TYR A 301 -22.68 -10.99 12.47
CA TYR A 301 -21.40 -10.33 12.24
C TYR A 301 -20.40 -11.32 11.66
N THR A 302 -19.88 -11.01 10.47
CA THR A 302 -18.87 -11.83 9.78
C THR A 302 -17.49 -11.25 9.95
N THR A 303 -16.54 -12.09 10.40
CA THR A 303 -15.12 -11.75 10.54
C THR A 303 -14.30 -12.66 9.65
N SER A 304 -13.56 -12.09 8.69
CA SER A 304 -12.55 -12.83 7.92
C SER A 304 -11.29 -13.00 8.75
N PHE A 305 -10.66 -14.18 8.70
CA PHE A 305 -9.42 -14.47 9.40
C PHE A 305 -8.62 -15.57 8.68
N GLY A 306 -7.35 -15.73 9.05
CA GLY A 306 -6.51 -16.84 8.60
C GLY A 306 -5.91 -17.58 9.78
N ILE A 307 -5.70 -18.89 9.63
CA ILE A 307 -5.03 -19.72 10.64
C ILE A 307 -3.53 -19.71 10.37
N ARG A 308 -2.74 -19.23 11.32
CA ARG A 308 -1.29 -19.16 11.23
C ARG A 308 -0.63 -19.08 12.61
N THR A 309 0.67 -19.34 12.66
CA THR A 309 1.51 -19.03 13.82
C THR A 309 2.58 -18.01 13.46
N ILE A 310 2.90 -17.12 14.41
CA ILE A 310 4.02 -16.19 14.36
C ILE A 310 4.89 -16.45 15.59
N GLU A 311 6.19 -16.61 15.36
CA GLU A 311 7.18 -16.71 16.42
C GLU A 311 8.39 -15.87 16.09
N VAL A 312 8.93 -15.18 17.11
CA VAL A 312 10.19 -14.45 17.03
C VAL A 312 11.14 -15.14 17.99
N ILE A 313 12.18 -15.78 17.46
CA ILE A 313 13.10 -16.60 18.27
C ILE A 313 14.48 -15.94 18.26
N PRO A 314 15.02 -15.56 19.45
CA PRO A 314 16.34 -14.97 19.58
C PRO A 314 17.41 -15.79 18.82
N ASN A 315 18.29 -15.10 18.09
CA ASN A 315 19.35 -15.66 17.24
C ASN A 315 18.88 -16.53 16.06
N LYS A 316 17.58 -16.82 15.94
CA LYS A 316 17.05 -17.71 14.90
C LYS A 316 16.20 -16.97 13.86
N GLY A 317 15.52 -15.91 14.27
CA GLY A 317 14.75 -15.08 13.35
C GLY A 317 13.25 -15.09 13.54
N PHE A 318 12.54 -14.66 12.51
CA PHE A 318 11.08 -14.65 12.42
C PHE A 318 10.59 -15.95 11.75
N PHE A 319 9.57 -16.57 12.34
CA PHE A 319 8.97 -17.80 11.87
C PHE A 319 7.48 -17.61 11.60
N LEU A 320 7.05 -18.00 10.41
CA LEU A 320 5.65 -18.11 10.03
C LEU A 320 5.31 -19.60 9.81
N ASN A 321 4.32 -20.10 10.56
CA ASN A 321 3.93 -21.52 10.50
C ASN A 321 5.11 -22.49 10.75
N GLY A 322 5.97 -22.16 11.70
CA GLY A 322 7.17 -22.94 12.03
C GLY A 322 8.31 -22.87 11.00
N LYS A 323 8.11 -22.18 9.86
CA LYS A 323 9.14 -21.98 8.82
C LYS A 323 9.83 -20.64 9.02
N ARG A 324 11.17 -20.64 9.10
CA ARG A 324 11.94 -19.41 9.13
C ARG A 324 11.64 -18.60 7.86
N THR A 325 11.21 -17.36 8.06
CA THR A 325 10.80 -16.45 6.98
C THR A 325 11.60 -15.17 7.11
N SER A 326 12.20 -14.71 6.01
CA SER A 326 12.89 -13.44 5.92
C SER A 326 11.99 -12.42 5.22
N PHE A 327 11.92 -11.20 5.74
CA PHE A 327 11.21 -10.12 5.08
C PHE A 327 11.99 -9.65 3.85
N LYS A 328 11.35 -9.75 2.70
CA LYS A 328 11.75 -9.14 1.43
C LYS A 328 10.73 -8.04 1.17
N GLY A 329 10.80 -7.00 1.99
CA GLY A 329 9.76 -6.00 2.11
C GLY A 329 10.08 -4.69 1.42
N VAL A 330 9.05 -3.88 1.21
CA VAL A 330 9.15 -2.50 0.78
C VAL A 330 8.33 -1.59 1.67
N CYS A 331 8.78 -0.35 1.84
CA CYS A 331 7.98 0.74 2.38
C CYS A 331 7.11 1.32 1.27
N ASN A 332 5.83 1.59 1.54
CA ASN A 332 4.97 2.29 0.61
C ASN A 332 4.21 3.42 1.31
N HIS A 333 4.18 4.59 0.70
CA HIS A 333 3.19 5.62 1.02
C HIS A 333 1.82 5.21 0.49
N HIS A 334 0.78 5.89 0.95
CA HIS A 334 -0.62 5.53 0.68
C HIS A 334 -1.14 6.03 -0.67
N ASP A 335 -0.45 6.97 -1.33
CA ASP A 335 -0.89 7.47 -2.62
C ASP A 335 -0.75 6.41 -3.74
N LEU A 336 -1.60 6.55 -4.74
CA LEU A 336 -1.66 5.65 -5.90
C LEU A 336 -1.10 6.35 -7.16
N GLY A 337 -0.05 7.18 -6.98
CA GLY A 337 0.57 7.96 -8.04
C GLY A 337 -0.43 8.93 -8.70
N PRO A 338 -0.71 8.80 -10.01
CA PRO A 338 -1.59 9.72 -10.72
C PRO A 338 -3.06 9.70 -10.28
N LEU A 339 -3.45 8.77 -9.42
CA LEU A 339 -4.78 8.69 -8.80
C LEU A 339 -4.84 9.44 -7.46
N GLY A 340 -3.70 9.88 -6.91
CA GLY A 340 -3.60 10.59 -5.63
C GLY A 340 -3.86 9.69 -4.44
N GLY A 341 -4.38 10.30 -3.35
CA GLY A 341 -4.72 9.59 -2.12
C GLY A 341 -6.04 8.81 -2.19
N ALA A 342 -6.91 9.10 -3.16
CA ALA A 342 -8.23 8.45 -3.28
C ALA A 342 -8.09 6.95 -3.50
N VAL A 343 -8.55 6.15 -2.53
CA VAL A 343 -8.39 4.70 -2.53
C VAL A 343 -9.10 4.04 -3.73
N ASN A 344 -8.40 3.07 -4.35
CA ASN A 344 -8.95 2.26 -5.44
C ASN A 344 -8.42 0.83 -5.35
N ASP A 345 -9.31 -0.15 -5.22
CA ASP A 345 -8.97 -1.57 -5.03
C ASP A 345 -8.17 -2.15 -6.23
N ALA A 346 -8.52 -1.79 -7.46
CA ALA A 346 -7.82 -2.28 -8.65
C ALA A 346 -6.36 -1.78 -8.71
N ALA A 347 -6.12 -0.52 -8.34
CA ALA A 347 -4.79 0.08 -8.28
C ALA A 347 -3.93 -0.56 -7.17
N ILE A 348 -4.49 -0.74 -5.97
CA ILE A 348 -3.83 -1.41 -4.84
C ILE A 348 -3.44 -2.84 -5.23
N ARG A 349 -4.37 -3.62 -5.80
CA ARG A 349 -4.10 -4.99 -6.24
C ARG A 349 -3.04 -5.05 -7.35
N ARG A 350 -3.00 -4.05 -8.23
CA ARG A 350 -1.92 -3.93 -9.22
C ARG A 350 -0.56 -3.73 -8.56
N GLN A 351 -0.46 -2.82 -7.60
CA GLN A 351 0.79 -2.61 -6.85
C GLN A 351 1.26 -3.92 -6.19
N ILE A 352 0.37 -4.64 -5.52
CA ILE A 352 0.69 -5.93 -4.89
C ILE A 352 1.15 -6.96 -5.92
N ARG A 353 0.49 -7.08 -7.09
CA ARG A 353 0.92 -7.99 -8.15
C ARG A 353 2.34 -7.70 -8.65
N ILE A 354 2.67 -6.43 -8.89
CA ILE A 354 4.01 -6.02 -9.34
C ILE A 354 5.06 -6.35 -8.28
N LEU A 355 4.77 -6.09 -7.00
CA LEU A 355 5.68 -6.42 -5.89
C LEU A 355 5.87 -7.93 -5.75
N LYS A 356 4.82 -8.73 -5.87
CA LYS A 356 4.92 -10.21 -5.82
C LYS A 356 5.74 -10.76 -6.99
N ASP A 357 5.57 -10.23 -8.20
CA ASP A 357 6.38 -10.62 -9.37
C ASP A 357 7.88 -10.32 -9.15
N MET A 358 8.19 -9.24 -8.45
CA MET A 358 9.56 -8.93 -8.04
C MET A 358 10.11 -9.91 -6.98
N GLY A 359 9.25 -10.68 -6.30
CA GLY A 359 9.60 -11.57 -5.19
C GLY A 359 9.48 -10.93 -3.82
N CYS A 360 8.83 -9.75 -3.73
CA CYS A 360 8.49 -9.10 -2.48
C CYS A 360 7.41 -9.90 -1.74
N ASN A 361 7.55 -10.04 -0.41
CA ASN A 361 6.61 -10.77 0.44
C ASN A 361 6.02 -9.93 1.58
N ALA A 362 6.42 -8.65 1.72
CA ALA A 362 5.96 -7.79 2.80
C ALA A 362 5.87 -6.31 2.39
N ILE A 363 4.93 -5.58 3.00
CA ILE A 363 4.77 -4.13 2.89
C ILE A 363 4.81 -3.50 4.28
N ARG A 364 5.58 -2.42 4.47
CA ARG A 364 5.48 -1.50 5.58
C ARG A 364 4.63 -0.29 5.15
N THR A 365 3.60 0.03 5.91
CA THR A 365 2.70 1.15 5.60
C THR A 365 3.28 2.46 6.14
N SER A 366 4.15 3.08 5.39
CA SER A 366 4.92 4.27 5.79
C SER A 366 4.15 5.56 5.57
N HIS A 367 4.12 6.47 6.49
CA HIS A 367 4.34 6.30 7.94
C HIS A 367 3.01 6.60 8.62
N ASN A 368 1.98 5.81 8.30
CA ASN A 368 0.60 6.05 8.72
C ASN A 368 -0.26 4.78 8.63
N MET A 369 -1.46 4.87 9.19
CA MET A 369 -2.41 3.77 9.23
C MET A 369 -2.93 3.41 7.83
N PRO A 370 -2.91 2.11 7.46
CA PRO A 370 -3.31 1.65 6.13
C PRO A 370 -4.81 1.79 5.87
N ALA A 371 -5.18 1.81 4.58
CA ALA A 371 -6.56 1.68 4.15
C ALA A 371 -7.06 0.23 4.31
N PRO A 372 -8.35 0.01 4.64
CA PRO A 372 -8.93 -1.33 4.74
C PRO A 372 -8.78 -2.17 3.47
N GLU A 373 -8.85 -1.52 2.30
CA GLU A 373 -8.68 -2.17 0.99
C GLU A 373 -7.28 -2.76 0.83
N LEU A 374 -6.24 -2.08 1.32
CA LEU A 374 -4.87 -2.59 1.28
C LEU A 374 -4.73 -3.85 2.11
N ILE A 375 -5.22 -3.82 3.36
CA ILE A 375 -5.12 -4.97 4.27
C ILE A 375 -5.91 -6.16 3.73
N ARG A 376 -7.14 -5.94 3.24
CA ARG A 376 -7.95 -6.98 2.59
C ARG A 376 -7.24 -7.58 1.38
N ALA A 377 -6.67 -6.74 0.51
CA ALA A 377 -5.93 -7.23 -0.66
C ALA A 377 -4.68 -8.01 -0.25
N CYS A 378 -3.97 -7.60 0.81
CA CYS A 378 -2.82 -8.34 1.35
C CYS A 378 -3.25 -9.69 1.94
N ASP A 379 -4.37 -9.77 2.65
CA ASP A 379 -4.93 -11.03 3.15
C ASP A 379 -5.23 -12.01 2.01
N GLU A 380 -5.90 -11.54 0.96
CA GLU A 380 -6.38 -12.35 -0.17
C GLU A 380 -5.26 -12.74 -1.15
N MET A 381 -4.28 -11.89 -1.32
CA MET A 381 -3.20 -12.09 -2.30
C MET A 381 -1.92 -12.65 -1.68
N GLY A 382 -1.85 -12.76 -0.36
CA GLY A 382 -0.68 -13.27 0.35
C GLY A 382 0.49 -12.28 0.34
N MET A 383 0.35 -11.18 1.11
CA MET A 383 1.39 -10.18 1.34
C MET A 383 1.42 -9.86 2.83
N MET A 384 2.55 -10.09 3.50
CA MET A 384 2.70 -9.72 4.91
C MET A 384 2.69 -8.19 5.07
N VAL A 385 2.21 -7.71 6.22
CA VAL A 385 2.14 -6.28 6.50
C VAL A 385 2.75 -5.98 7.86
N MET A 386 3.67 -5.02 7.89
CA MET A 386 4.04 -4.25 9.06
C MET A 386 3.17 -2.99 9.07
N ALA A 387 2.12 -3.01 9.90
CA ALA A 387 1.17 -1.92 9.96
C ALA A 387 1.69 -0.83 10.92
N GLU A 388 1.95 0.35 10.35
CA GLU A 388 2.50 1.48 11.07
C GLU A 388 1.43 2.48 11.49
N SER A 389 1.61 3.09 12.67
CA SER A 389 0.65 4.03 13.25
C SER A 389 1.01 5.50 13.03
N PHE A 390 2.22 5.91 13.43
CA PHE A 390 2.60 7.32 13.53
C PHE A 390 3.98 7.60 12.97
N ASP A 391 4.13 8.73 12.26
CA ASP A 391 5.44 9.30 11.89
C ASP A 391 6.02 10.20 12.99
N GLU A 392 5.17 10.79 13.80
CA GLU A 392 5.51 11.77 14.83
C GLU A 392 4.77 11.46 16.15
N TRP A 393 5.45 11.65 17.30
CA TRP A 393 4.82 11.60 18.61
C TRP A 393 4.61 13.00 19.18
N LYS A 394 5.31 13.36 20.28
CA LYS A 394 5.18 14.65 20.96
C LYS A 394 6.23 15.67 20.49
N ALA A 395 7.39 15.20 20.09
CA ALA A 395 8.44 16.07 19.57
C ALA A 395 8.23 16.35 18.09
N MET A 396 8.51 17.58 17.67
CA MET A 396 8.20 18.11 16.36
C MET A 396 9.05 17.50 15.25
N LYS A 397 8.41 16.98 14.21
CA LYS A 397 9.00 16.71 12.88
C LYS A 397 8.53 17.73 11.84
N VAL A 398 7.27 18.13 11.92
CA VAL A 398 6.69 19.22 11.12
C VAL A 398 5.91 20.18 12.01
N LYS A 399 5.74 21.42 11.56
CA LYS A 399 5.19 22.49 12.39
C LYS A 399 3.77 22.19 12.88
N ASN A 400 2.87 21.80 11.99
CA ASN A 400 1.47 21.49 12.26
C ASN A 400 1.19 19.98 12.18
N GLY A 401 2.14 19.15 12.75
CA GLY A 401 2.06 17.72 12.74
C GLY A 401 1.15 17.12 13.81
N TYR A 402 1.13 15.78 13.85
CA TYR A 402 0.30 15.00 14.77
C TYR A 402 0.57 15.27 16.26
N ARG A 403 1.75 15.79 16.60
CA ARG A 403 2.14 16.16 17.98
C ARG A 403 1.12 17.02 18.72
N HIS A 404 0.38 17.87 18.00
CA HIS A 404 -0.60 18.78 18.59
C HIS A 404 -1.82 18.06 19.16
N VAL A 405 -2.10 16.85 18.68
CA VAL A 405 -3.25 16.03 19.11
C VAL A 405 -2.81 14.73 19.80
N PHE A 406 -1.52 14.43 19.86
CA PHE A 406 -0.98 13.17 20.36
C PHE A 406 -1.48 12.80 21.76
N ASP A 407 -1.43 13.75 22.71
CA ASP A 407 -1.79 13.47 24.11
C ASP A 407 -3.25 13.04 24.29
N GLU A 408 -4.14 13.59 23.49
CA GLU A 408 -5.57 13.27 23.55
C GLU A 408 -5.94 12.08 22.67
N TRP A 409 -5.31 11.94 21.50
CA TRP A 409 -5.79 11.05 20.44
C TRP A 409 -4.96 9.79 20.23
N ALA A 410 -3.69 9.73 20.59
CA ALA A 410 -2.82 8.60 20.27
C ALA A 410 -3.36 7.26 20.77
N VAL A 411 -3.92 7.20 21.98
CA VAL A 411 -4.53 5.98 22.53
C VAL A 411 -5.77 5.57 21.74
N LYS A 412 -6.62 6.53 21.35
CA LYS A 412 -7.82 6.27 20.56
C LYS A 412 -7.44 5.77 19.18
N ASP A 413 -6.50 6.47 18.53
CA ASP A 413 -6.04 6.16 17.19
C ASP A 413 -5.36 4.78 17.11
N LEU A 414 -4.41 4.51 18.00
CA LEU A 414 -3.73 3.22 18.04
C LEU A 414 -4.69 2.06 18.38
N THR A 415 -5.62 2.27 19.32
CA THR A 415 -6.65 1.27 19.65
C THR A 415 -7.53 0.95 18.45
N ASN A 416 -7.93 1.95 17.68
CA ASN A 416 -8.71 1.75 16.46
C ASN A 416 -7.92 0.92 15.42
N LEU A 417 -6.66 1.27 15.16
CA LEU A 417 -5.78 0.50 14.26
C LEU A 417 -5.72 -0.98 14.65
N LEU A 418 -5.44 -1.23 15.93
CA LEU A 418 -5.27 -2.59 16.47
C LEU A 418 -6.57 -3.40 16.37
N ARG A 419 -7.69 -2.85 16.86
CA ARG A 419 -8.99 -3.53 16.84
C ARG A 419 -9.49 -3.77 15.42
N HIS A 420 -9.23 -2.84 14.51
CA HIS A 420 -9.63 -2.98 13.11
C HIS A 420 -8.92 -4.17 12.45
N TYR A 421 -7.60 -4.31 12.66
CA TYR A 421 -6.79 -5.26 11.88
C TYR A 421 -6.25 -6.47 12.65
N ARG A 422 -6.53 -6.63 13.96
CA ARG A 422 -6.04 -7.78 14.74
C ARG A 422 -6.51 -9.15 14.25
N ASN A 423 -7.57 -9.21 13.44
CA ASN A 423 -8.07 -10.46 12.87
C ASN A 423 -7.49 -10.76 11.47
N ASN A 424 -6.82 -9.78 10.84
CA ASN A 424 -6.27 -9.92 9.49
C ASN A 424 -4.95 -10.70 9.52
N PRO A 425 -4.83 -11.84 8.83
CA PRO A 425 -3.64 -12.69 8.91
C PRO A 425 -2.41 -12.07 8.22
N SER A 426 -2.59 -11.17 7.26
CA SER A 426 -1.50 -10.46 6.59
C SER A 426 -0.73 -9.54 7.53
N VAL A 427 -1.38 -8.95 8.53
CA VAL A 427 -0.71 -8.12 9.54
C VAL A 427 0.09 -9.03 10.45
N VAL A 428 1.42 -8.97 10.35
CA VAL A 428 2.34 -9.84 11.11
C VAL A 428 3.14 -9.09 12.16
N MET A 429 3.10 -7.74 12.14
CA MET A 429 3.87 -6.87 13.03
C MET A 429 3.19 -5.51 13.16
N TRP A 430 3.20 -4.93 14.34
CA TRP A 430 2.81 -3.54 14.59
C TRP A 430 4.03 -2.64 14.64
N CYS A 431 3.97 -1.47 14.01
CA CYS A 431 5.00 -0.44 14.09
C CYS A 431 4.41 0.82 14.74
N ILE A 432 5.00 1.26 15.86
CA ILE A 432 4.44 2.32 16.71
C ILE A 432 5.00 3.71 16.42
N GLY A 433 5.99 3.84 15.56
CA GLY A 433 6.57 5.13 15.22
C GLY A 433 7.73 5.02 14.23
N ASN A 434 8.01 6.14 13.56
CA ASN A 434 9.09 6.29 12.61
C ASN A 434 10.01 7.44 13.00
N GLU A 435 11.32 7.18 13.20
CA GLU A 435 12.37 8.20 13.37
C GLU A 435 11.95 9.36 14.30
N VAL A 436 11.24 9.01 15.37
CA VAL A 436 10.68 10.00 16.28
C VAL A 436 11.81 10.75 16.99
N PRO A 437 11.77 12.09 17.14
CA PRO A 437 12.85 12.82 17.79
C PRO A 437 13.11 12.41 19.24
N GLU A 438 12.14 11.78 19.91
CA GLU A 438 12.29 11.20 21.25
C GLU A 438 13.38 10.13 21.35
N GLN A 439 13.85 9.56 20.25
CA GLN A 439 14.99 8.62 20.25
C GLN A 439 16.28 9.23 20.83
N TRP A 440 16.39 10.56 20.83
CA TRP A 440 17.52 11.29 21.43
C TRP A 440 17.29 11.64 22.92
N ASP A 441 16.07 11.47 23.45
CA ASP A 441 15.73 11.73 24.85
C ASP A 441 15.68 10.42 25.64
N GLY A 442 16.76 10.12 26.36
CA GLY A 442 16.90 8.87 27.12
C GLY A 442 15.87 8.64 28.22
N ASN A 443 15.09 9.65 28.59
CA ASN A 443 14.01 9.52 29.58
C ASN A 443 12.63 9.33 28.91
N LYS A 444 12.36 10.09 27.84
CA LYS A 444 11.03 10.12 27.24
C LYS A 444 10.86 9.03 26.18
N GLY A 445 11.88 8.81 25.34
CA GLY A 445 11.84 7.81 24.27
C GLY A 445 11.51 6.42 24.76
N PRO A 446 12.32 5.79 25.63
CA PRO A 446 12.04 4.44 26.12
C PRO A 446 10.70 4.30 26.83
N LYS A 447 10.26 5.30 27.61
CA LYS A 447 8.97 5.27 28.32
C LYS A 447 7.79 5.32 27.36
N MET A 448 7.88 6.14 26.30
CA MET A 448 6.83 6.24 25.30
C MET A 448 6.77 4.96 24.45
N SER A 449 7.92 4.42 24.04
CA SER A 449 8.00 3.13 23.35
C SER A 449 7.34 2.01 24.16
N TYR A 450 7.68 1.90 25.45
CA TYR A 450 7.08 0.93 26.36
C TYR A 450 5.56 1.12 26.48
N PHE A 451 5.10 2.36 26.66
CA PHE A 451 3.66 2.66 26.80
C PHE A 451 2.86 2.26 25.54
N LEU A 452 3.35 2.61 24.35
CA LEU A 452 2.67 2.27 23.09
C LEU A 452 2.74 0.77 22.78
N GLN A 453 3.86 0.11 23.10
CA GLN A 453 3.99 -1.35 22.94
C GLN A 453 3.03 -2.09 23.89
N GLU A 454 2.93 -1.70 25.16
CA GLU A 454 1.98 -2.30 26.11
C GLU A 454 0.52 -2.11 25.66
N LEU A 455 0.20 -0.98 25.02
CA LEU A 455 -1.10 -0.77 24.40
C LEU A 455 -1.34 -1.77 23.26
N CYS A 456 -0.33 -2.02 22.42
CA CYS A 456 -0.42 -3.03 21.38
C CYS A 456 -0.65 -4.43 21.95
N HIS A 457 0.14 -4.85 22.95
CA HIS A 457 0.02 -6.17 23.58
C HIS A 457 -1.33 -6.37 24.29
N ARG A 458 -1.88 -5.31 24.90
CA ARG A 458 -3.20 -5.37 25.54
C ARG A 458 -4.32 -5.62 24.55
N GLU A 459 -4.29 -4.95 23.40
CA GLU A 459 -5.33 -5.07 22.35
C GLU A 459 -5.10 -6.28 21.44
N ASP A 460 -3.83 -6.66 21.23
CA ASP A 460 -3.43 -7.82 20.42
C ASP A 460 -2.11 -8.45 20.93
N PRO A 461 -2.17 -9.48 21.77
CA PRO A 461 -0.99 -10.16 22.31
C PRO A 461 -0.34 -11.15 21.32
N THR A 462 -0.79 -11.22 20.07
CA THR A 462 -0.39 -12.27 19.12
C THR A 462 0.70 -11.84 18.13
N ARG A 463 1.00 -10.54 18.07
CA ARG A 463 1.95 -9.96 17.12
C ARG A 463 3.05 -9.19 17.82
N PRO A 464 4.30 -9.30 17.34
CA PRO A 464 5.39 -8.49 17.84
C PRO A 464 5.21 -7.01 17.45
N VAL A 465 5.85 -6.16 18.25
CA VAL A 465 5.87 -4.70 18.06
C VAL A 465 7.28 -4.24 17.73
N THR A 466 7.38 -3.32 16.78
CA THR A 466 8.63 -2.69 16.37
C THR A 466 8.47 -1.17 16.24
N GLN A 467 9.56 -0.51 15.93
CA GLN A 467 9.65 0.92 15.63
C GLN A 467 10.79 1.16 14.64
N GLY A 468 10.62 2.09 13.68
CA GLY A 468 11.70 2.53 12.79
C GLY A 468 12.62 3.53 13.50
N MET A 469 13.90 3.21 13.68
CA MET A 469 14.88 4.02 14.42
C MET A 469 16.13 4.29 13.58
N ASP A 470 16.43 5.56 13.30
CA ASP A 470 17.60 5.98 12.49
C ASP A 470 18.82 6.42 13.29
N ALA A 471 18.71 6.47 14.61
CA ALA A 471 19.79 6.82 15.55
C ALA A 471 20.27 5.61 16.39
N PRO A 472 20.87 4.58 15.76
CA PRO A 472 21.13 3.29 16.40
C PRO A 472 21.98 3.38 17.67
N ASP A 473 22.98 4.24 17.72
CA ASP A 473 23.83 4.40 18.91
C ASP A 473 23.04 5.03 20.08
N ALA A 474 22.17 6.00 19.81
CA ALA A 474 21.34 6.64 20.83
C ALA A 474 20.32 5.65 21.40
N VAL A 475 19.54 4.96 20.54
CA VAL A 475 18.45 4.07 20.97
C VAL A 475 18.94 2.78 21.64
N VAL A 476 20.15 2.32 21.32
CA VAL A 476 20.79 1.19 22.01
C VAL A 476 21.31 1.64 23.37
N ASN A 477 21.97 2.80 23.45
CA ASN A 477 22.57 3.30 24.69
C ASN A 477 21.52 3.73 25.74
N ASN A 478 20.35 4.23 25.29
CA ASN A 478 19.27 4.63 26.19
C ASN A 478 18.21 3.54 26.42
N ASN A 479 18.42 2.34 25.91
CA ASN A 479 17.53 1.17 25.97
C ASN A 479 16.19 1.30 25.23
N MET A 480 15.99 2.30 24.38
CA MET A 480 14.76 2.42 23.60
C MET A 480 14.58 1.24 22.64
N ALA A 481 15.67 0.81 21.98
CA ALA A 481 15.64 -0.37 21.10
C ALA A 481 15.45 -1.68 21.88
N ALA A 482 15.93 -1.75 23.13
CA ALA A 482 15.81 -2.93 23.99
C ALA A 482 14.37 -3.17 24.50
N VAL A 483 13.54 -2.13 24.52
CA VAL A 483 12.12 -2.23 24.91
C VAL A 483 11.30 -2.98 23.85
N MET A 484 11.65 -2.84 22.58
CA MET A 484 10.86 -3.39 21.46
C MET A 484 10.97 -4.92 21.38
N ASP A 485 9.90 -5.60 20.96
CA ASP A 485 9.94 -7.03 20.65
C ASP A 485 10.93 -7.32 19.51
N ILE A 486 10.98 -6.41 18.53
CA ILE A 486 11.92 -6.45 17.42
C ILE A 486 12.58 -5.09 17.29
N ALA A 487 13.92 -5.03 17.32
CA ALA A 487 14.65 -3.80 17.07
C ALA A 487 14.67 -3.50 15.56
N GLY A 488 13.91 -2.47 15.15
CA GLY A 488 13.87 -1.98 13.78
C GLY A 488 14.83 -0.82 13.58
N PHE A 489 15.77 -0.96 12.66
CA PHE A 489 16.71 0.10 12.31
C PHE A 489 16.44 0.62 10.90
N ASN A 490 16.34 1.95 10.80
CA ASN A 490 16.34 2.63 9.52
C ASN A 490 17.77 2.88 9.11
N TYR A 491 18.15 2.32 7.97
CA TYR A 491 19.52 2.43 7.42
C TYR A 491 20.62 1.90 8.38
N ARG A 492 21.87 2.35 8.21
CA ARG A 492 23.02 2.03 9.06
C ARG A 492 23.31 0.51 9.17
N PRO A 493 23.30 -0.28 8.08
CA PRO A 493 23.57 -1.71 8.14
C PRO A 493 24.94 -2.05 8.76
N HIS A 494 25.91 -1.14 8.66
CA HIS A 494 27.25 -1.29 9.29
C HIS A 494 27.22 -1.34 10.82
N LYS A 495 26.08 -0.97 11.47
CA LYS A 495 25.90 -1.02 12.93
C LYS A 495 25.22 -2.32 13.41
N TYR A 496 24.72 -3.16 12.51
CA TYR A 496 23.92 -4.33 12.89
C TYR A 496 24.70 -5.31 13.76
N GLN A 497 25.95 -5.64 13.41
CA GLN A 497 26.79 -6.58 14.19
C GLN A 497 27.16 -6.05 15.58
N GLU A 498 27.38 -4.74 15.73
CA GLU A 498 27.65 -4.11 17.01
C GLU A 498 26.41 -4.06 17.89
N ASN A 499 25.29 -3.60 17.32
CA ASN A 499 24.04 -3.41 18.04
C ASN A 499 23.42 -4.73 18.49
N TYR A 500 23.42 -5.75 17.62
CA TYR A 500 22.93 -7.07 17.96
C TYR A 500 23.48 -7.63 19.28
N LYS A 501 24.78 -7.43 19.56
CA LYS A 501 25.44 -7.91 20.78
C LYS A 501 24.93 -7.24 22.06
N LYS A 502 24.33 -6.06 21.93
CA LYS A 502 23.81 -5.24 23.04
C LYS A 502 22.31 -5.42 23.25
N LEU A 503 21.59 -6.00 22.28
CA LEU A 503 20.13 -6.13 22.30
C LEU A 503 19.68 -7.42 22.98
N PRO A 504 18.78 -7.36 24.00
CA PRO A 504 18.31 -8.55 24.71
C PRO A 504 17.52 -9.51 23.82
N GLN A 505 16.77 -9.02 22.83
CA GLN A 505 15.99 -9.79 21.87
C GLN A 505 16.82 -10.49 20.82
N GLN A 506 18.09 -10.12 20.64
CA GLN A 506 19.06 -10.73 19.72
C GLN A 506 18.55 -10.94 18.29
N ILE A 507 17.84 -9.94 17.80
CA ILE A 507 17.26 -9.87 16.45
C ILE A 507 17.33 -8.44 15.97
N VAL A 508 17.62 -8.26 14.68
CA VAL A 508 17.64 -6.97 13.97
C VAL A 508 16.77 -7.04 12.74
N LEU A 509 15.99 -5.99 12.53
CA LEU A 509 15.18 -5.76 11.33
C LEU A 509 15.67 -4.50 10.63
N GLY A 510 15.90 -4.56 9.33
CA GLY A 510 15.99 -3.37 8.48
C GLY A 510 14.59 -2.80 8.26
N SER A 511 14.11 -1.95 9.19
CA SER A 511 12.77 -1.37 9.08
C SER A 511 12.64 -0.36 7.96
N GLU A 512 13.79 0.20 7.52
CA GLU A 512 13.89 1.06 6.34
C GLU A 512 15.32 0.96 5.78
N THR A 513 15.46 0.59 4.51
CA THR A 513 16.77 0.32 3.89
C THR A 513 16.89 1.01 2.54
N ALA A 514 18.13 1.14 2.05
CA ALA A 514 18.47 1.47 0.67
C ALA A 514 17.66 2.60 0.00
N SER A 515 17.70 3.86 0.53
CA SER A 515 17.24 5.05 -0.20
C SER A 515 18.16 5.32 -1.40
N THR A 516 18.14 4.41 -2.37
CA THR A 516 18.83 4.54 -3.65
C THR A 516 17.95 5.36 -4.59
N VAL A 517 18.50 6.38 -5.24
CA VAL A 517 17.75 7.27 -6.14
C VAL A 517 18.02 6.91 -7.60
N SER A 518 16.97 6.91 -8.43
CA SER A 518 17.07 6.71 -9.87
C SER A 518 15.84 7.22 -10.60
N SER A 519 16.03 7.62 -11.86
CA SER A 519 14.98 7.99 -12.81
C SER A 519 14.93 6.95 -13.93
N ARG A 520 13.76 6.37 -14.22
CA ARG A 520 13.60 5.31 -15.22
C ARG A 520 14.18 5.72 -16.59
N GLY A 521 15.15 4.91 -17.10
CA GLY A 521 15.74 5.07 -18.44
C GLY A 521 16.69 6.26 -18.57
N VAL A 522 17.10 6.89 -17.47
CA VAL A 522 18.10 7.97 -17.46
C VAL A 522 19.45 7.43 -16.98
N TYR A 523 20.53 7.74 -17.69
CA TYR A 523 21.86 7.28 -17.35
C TYR A 523 22.87 8.41 -17.39
N LYS A 524 23.77 8.45 -16.39
CA LYS A 524 24.77 9.49 -16.23
C LYS A 524 26.17 8.89 -16.35
N PHE A 525 27.07 9.64 -16.98
CA PHE A 525 28.46 9.23 -17.22
C PHE A 525 29.43 10.26 -16.65
N PRO A 526 30.62 9.86 -16.14
CA PRO A 526 31.05 8.47 -15.93
C PRO A 526 30.23 7.77 -14.83
N VAL A 527 30.13 6.42 -14.90
CA VAL A 527 29.44 5.62 -13.91
C VAL A 527 30.31 5.48 -12.68
N THR A 528 29.94 6.18 -11.60
CA THR A 528 30.62 6.17 -10.31
C THR A 528 29.59 6.24 -9.19
N ARG A 529 29.92 5.65 -8.03
CA ARG A 529 29.08 5.77 -6.84
C ARG A 529 29.00 7.24 -6.41
N GLN A 530 27.80 7.75 -6.17
CA GLN A 530 27.51 9.12 -5.80
C GLN A 530 26.55 9.21 -4.63
N TRP A 531 26.64 10.31 -3.86
CA TRP A 531 25.71 10.67 -2.80
C TRP A 531 25.13 12.06 -3.06
N MET A 532 23.80 12.19 -2.95
CA MET A 532 23.09 13.46 -3.10
C MET A 532 23.49 14.25 -4.32
N LYS A 533 23.83 13.52 -5.41
CA LYS A 533 24.25 14.17 -6.65
C LYS A 533 23.04 14.82 -7.32
N LYS A 534 23.17 16.09 -7.67
CA LYS A 534 22.20 16.85 -8.44
C LYS A 534 22.70 17.01 -9.88
N TYR A 535 21.75 16.97 -10.81
CA TYR A 535 21.97 17.22 -12.25
C TYR A 535 20.96 18.26 -12.74
N ASP A 536 21.35 19.04 -13.78
CA ASP A 536 20.55 20.16 -14.30
C ASP A 536 19.17 19.76 -14.84
N ASP A 537 19.00 18.48 -15.23
CA ASP A 537 17.74 17.91 -15.70
C ASP A 537 16.83 17.40 -14.58
N HIS A 538 17.24 17.52 -13.32
CA HIS A 538 16.57 17.02 -12.11
C HIS A 538 16.29 15.50 -12.18
N GLN A 539 17.18 14.71 -12.78
CA GLN A 539 17.08 13.27 -12.90
C GLN A 539 18.31 12.58 -12.30
N SER A 540 18.13 11.40 -11.70
CA SER A 540 19.22 10.57 -11.15
C SER A 540 19.48 9.34 -12.03
N SER A 541 20.73 8.80 -11.95
CA SER A 541 21.16 7.72 -12.84
C SER A 541 20.50 6.37 -12.53
N SER A 542 20.00 5.70 -13.56
CA SER A 542 19.43 4.34 -13.46
C SER A 542 20.46 3.21 -13.41
N TYR A 543 21.75 3.53 -13.32
CA TYR A 543 22.77 2.53 -13.01
C TYR A 543 22.72 2.01 -11.57
N ASP A 544 21.83 2.57 -10.73
CA ASP A 544 21.65 2.20 -9.32
C ASP A 544 22.97 2.27 -8.51
N VAL A 545 23.69 3.36 -8.69
CA VAL A 545 24.95 3.69 -7.99
C VAL A 545 24.86 5.01 -7.24
N GLU A 546 23.67 5.60 -7.15
CA GLU A 546 23.41 6.86 -6.47
C GLU A 546 22.49 6.63 -5.26
N SER A 547 22.81 7.20 -4.11
CA SER A 547 22.02 7.10 -2.89
C SER A 547 21.96 8.44 -2.13
N CYS A 548 21.07 8.51 -1.15
CA CYS A 548 21.03 9.61 -0.20
C CYS A 548 22.23 9.56 0.76
N SER A 549 22.52 10.69 1.42
CA SER A 549 23.64 10.82 2.36
C SER A 549 23.52 9.91 3.59
N TRP A 550 22.28 9.64 4.02
CA TRP A 550 21.97 8.78 5.16
C TRP A 550 21.89 7.29 4.81
N SER A 551 22.01 6.92 3.54
CA SER A 551 21.69 5.60 3.03
C SER A 551 22.85 4.93 2.26
N ASN A 552 22.55 3.85 1.57
CA ASN A 552 23.46 2.92 0.93
C ASN A 552 22.84 2.32 -0.35
N LEU A 553 23.57 1.47 -1.04
CA LEU A 553 23.07 0.72 -2.19
C LEU A 553 22.40 -0.59 -1.75
N PRO A 554 21.53 -1.19 -2.56
CA PRO A 554 20.80 -2.41 -2.20
C PRO A 554 21.67 -3.57 -1.71
N GLU A 555 22.82 -3.75 -2.33
CA GLU A 555 23.74 -4.86 -2.00
C GLU A 555 24.39 -4.72 -0.62
N ASP A 556 24.43 -3.51 -0.09
CA ASP A 556 24.90 -3.28 1.29
C ASP A 556 23.92 -3.87 2.31
N ASP A 557 22.64 -3.94 1.98
CA ASP A 557 21.61 -4.59 2.77
C ASP A 557 21.49 -6.08 2.47
N PHE A 558 21.54 -6.49 1.19
CA PHE A 558 21.50 -7.92 0.82
C PHE A 558 22.53 -8.75 1.55
N ILE A 559 23.78 -8.28 1.60
CA ILE A 559 24.87 -9.01 2.26
C ILE A 559 24.65 -9.15 3.77
N GLN A 560 24.00 -8.17 4.44
CA GLN A 560 23.66 -8.28 5.86
C GLN A 560 22.63 -9.38 6.09
N HIS A 561 21.59 -9.40 5.26
CA HIS A 561 20.51 -10.37 5.40
C HIS A 561 20.91 -11.79 5.02
N GLU A 562 21.89 -11.95 4.13
CA GLU A 562 22.41 -13.27 3.76
C GLU A 562 23.45 -13.80 4.76
N ASP A 563 24.37 -12.94 5.20
CA ASP A 563 25.52 -13.38 6.01
C ASP A 563 25.23 -13.37 7.52
N LEU A 564 24.20 -12.62 7.99
CA LEU A 564 23.88 -12.49 9.43
C LEU A 564 22.55 -13.17 9.77
N PRO A 565 22.55 -14.35 10.42
CA PRO A 565 21.34 -15.15 10.66
C PRO A 565 20.32 -14.47 11.58
N TYR A 566 20.74 -13.51 12.39
CA TYR A 566 19.85 -12.73 13.27
C TYR A 566 19.21 -11.52 12.59
N CYS A 567 19.58 -11.21 11.35
CA CYS A 567 18.84 -10.26 10.52
C CYS A 567 17.63 -10.95 9.94
N ILE A 568 16.43 -10.40 10.23
CA ILE A 568 15.16 -11.03 9.83
C ILE A 568 14.60 -10.50 8.52
N GLY A 569 15.32 -9.62 7.84
CA GLY A 569 14.96 -9.06 6.55
C GLY A 569 14.92 -7.54 6.54
N GLU A 570 14.35 -7.00 5.48
CA GLU A 570 14.39 -5.58 5.16
C GLU A 570 13.04 -5.05 4.64
N PHE A 571 12.87 -3.72 4.75
CA PHE A 571 11.83 -2.95 4.08
C PHE A 571 12.47 -1.79 3.33
N VAL A 572 12.56 -1.93 2.01
CA VAL A 572 13.27 -0.99 1.14
C VAL A 572 12.53 0.34 1.02
N TRP A 573 13.22 1.45 1.12
CA TRP A 573 12.72 2.78 0.83
C TRP A 573 12.94 3.15 -0.65
N THR A 574 11.94 3.05 -1.58
CA THR A 574 10.56 2.55 -1.42
C THR A 574 10.19 1.59 -2.55
N GLY A 575 9.04 0.92 -2.44
CA GLY A 575 8.52 0.08 -3.53
C GLY A 575 8.15 0.88 -4.77
N PHE A 576 7.44 1.98 -4.58
CA PHE A 576 7.02 2.90 -5.65
C PHE A 576 7.52 4.30 -5.36
N ASP A 577 7.82 5.07 -6.42
CA ASP A 577 7.87 6.51 -6.28
C ASP A 577 6.50 7.02 -5.83
N TYR A 578 6.49 8.03 -4.99
CA TYR A 578 5.31 8.65 -4.41
C TYR A 578 5.37 10.18 -4.58
N LEU A 579 4.25 10.83 -4.47
CA LEU A 579 4.17 12.29 -4.51
C LEU A 579 4.83 12.90 -3.27
N GLY A 580 5.72 13.87 -3.49
CA GLY A 580 6.51 14.49 -2.44
C GLY A 580 7.92 13.92 -2.29
N GLU A 581 8.65 14.45 -1.33
CA GLU A 581 10.05 14.12 -0.99
C GLU A 581 10.98 13.96 -2.21
N PRO A 582 11.11 14.94 -3.08
CA PRO A 582 11.87 14.85 -4.32
C PRO A 582 13.38 14.90 -4.12
N THR A 583 13.93 14.17 -3.16
CA THR A 583 15.35 14.10 -2.84
C THR A 583 16.15 13.56 -4.04
N PRO A 584 17.26 14.21 -4.45
CA PRO A 584 17.93 15.35 -3.80
C PRO A 584 17.45 16.75 -4.24
N TYR A 585 16.33 16.85 -4.98
CA TYR A 585 15.92 18.07 -5.69
C TYR A 585 14.89 18.93 -4.94
N TYR A 586 14.65 18.72 -3.65
CA TYR A 586 13.64 19.46 -2.88
C TYR A 586 13.94 20.98 -2.68
N THR A 587 15.12 21.45 -3.08
CA THR A 587 15.46 22.87 -3.20
C THR A 587 15.41 23.40 -4.64
N ASP A 588 15.13 22.50 -5.59
CA ASP A 588 15.19 22.78 -7.02
C ASP A 588 13.81 22.48 -7.66
N TRP A 589 13.18 23.48 -8.25
CA TRP A 589 11.89 23.32 -8.91
C TRP A 589 12.04 23.38 -10.43
N PRO A 590 11.29 22.55 -11.20
CA PRO A 590 10.22 21.63 -10.78
C PRO A 590 10.74 20.28 -10.27
N SER A 591 10.11 19.82 -9.19
CA SER A 591 10.39 18.53 -8.57
C SER A 591 9.24 18.19 -7.62
N HIS A 592 8.45 17.16 -7.90
CA HIS A 592 7.18 16.92 -7.19
C HIS A 592 6.99 15.49 -6.69
N SER A 593 7.87 14.56 -7.05
CA SER A 593 7.79 13.17 -6.58
C SER A 593 9.16 12.65 -6.16
N SER A 594 9.15 11.61 -5.36
CA SER A 594 10.37 10.92 -4.95
C SER A 594 11.05 10.23 -6.14
N LEU A 595 12.35 9.91 -5.96
CA LEU A 595 13.15 9.10 -6.87
C LEU A 595 13.60 7.78 -6.23
N PHE A 596 13.11 7.50 -5.02
CA PHE A 596 13.48 6.32 -4.24
C PHE A 596 12.87 5.02 -4.76
N GLY A 597 11.71 5.09 -5.42
CA GLY A 597 10.95 3.93 -5.85
C GLY A 597 11.75 2.93 -6.67
N ILE A 598 11.56 1.66 -6.40
CA ILE A 598 11.99 0.56 -7.28
C ILE A 598 11.19 0.61 -8.59
N ILE A 599 9.97 1.10 -8.49
CA ILE A 599 9.00 1.31 -9.56
C ILE A 599 8.69 2.81 -9.60
N ASP A 600 8.60 3.41 -10.80
CA ASP A 600 8.35 4.86 -10.92
C ASP A 600 6.91 5.27 -10.60
N LEU A 601 6.63 6.58 -10.56
CA LEU A 601 5.29 7.12 -10.26
C LEU A 601 4.21 6.70 -11.27
N ALA A 602 4.61 6.33 -12.49
CA ALA A 602 3.70 5.77 -13.50
C ALA A 602 3.40 4.28 -13.27
N GLY A 603 4.02 3.65 -12.27
CA GLY A 603 3.92 2.23 -12.00
C GLY A 603 4.67 1.38 -13.02
N LEU A 604 5.76 1.92 -13.60
CA LEU A 604 6.65 1.23 -14.52
C LEU A 604 7.95 0.85 -13.80
N PRO A 605 8.47 -0.39 -13.98
CA PRO A 605 9.72 -0.84 -13.38
C PRO A 605 10.90 0.04 -13.79
N LYS A 606 11.74 0.46 -12.82
CA LYS A 606 13.08 0.97 -13.06
C LYS A 606 14.07 -0.19 -13.18
N ASP A 607 15.33 0.07 -13.56
CA ASP A 607 16.32 -1.02 -13.70
C ASP A 607 16.51 -1.77 -12.37
N ARG A 608 16.48 -1.06 -11.25
CA ARG A 608 16.59 -1.61 -9.89
C ARG A 608 15.50 -2.66 -9.57
N TYR A 609 14.34 -2.62 -10.18
CA TYR A 609 13.32 -3.67 -10.07
C TYR A 609 13.89 -5.04 -10.44
N TYR A 610 14.66 -5.10 -11.53
CA TYR A 610 15.26 -6.34 -11.99
C TYR A 610 16.44 -6.79 -11.12
N LEU A 611 17.15 -5.86 -10.44
CA LEU A 611 18.13 -6.22 -9.45
C LEU A 611 17.48 -6.94 -8.26
N TYR A 612 16.43 -6.35 -7.67
CA TYR A 612 15.67 -6.99 -6.60
C TYR A 612 15.04 -8.30 -7.05
N ARG A 613 14.43 -8.33 -8.25
CA ARG A 613 13.82 -9.54 -8.79
C ARG A 613 14.84 -10.67 -8.98
N SER A 614 16.01 -10.38 -9.47
CA SER A 614 17.08 -11.39 -9.64
C SER A 614 17.59 -11.97 -8.32
N HIS A 615 17.44 -11.20 -7.22
CA HIS A 615 17.84 -11.61 -5.88
C HIS A 615 16.70 -12.23 -5.08
N TRP A 616 15.49 -11.68 -5.12
CA TRP A 616 14.36 -12.12 -4.31
C TRP A 616 13.50 -13.22 -4.95
N ASN A 617 13.28 -13.16 -6.27
CA ASN A 617 12.50 -14.17 -6.99
C ASN A 617 13.43 -15.23 -7.60
N LYS A 618 13.48 -16.41 -6.97
CA LYS A 618 14.29 -17.53 -7.45
C LYS A 618 13.54 -18.49 -8.37
N GLU A 619 12.23 -18.34 -8.49
CA GLU A 619 11.36 -19.24 -9.26
C GLU A 619 11.25 -18.81 -10.73
N GLN A 620 11.35 -17.51 -10.99
CA GLN A 620 11.25 -16.96 -12.33
C GLN A 620 12.60 -16.46 -12.84
N GLU A 621 12.83 -16.67 -14.14
CA GLU A 621 14.03 -16.16 -14.81
C GLU A 621 14.06 -14.65 -14.78
N THR A 622 15.23 -14.10 -14.46
CA THR A 622 15.56 -12.69 -14.61
C THR A 622 16.85 -12.59 -15.43
N LEU A 623 16.77 -11.89 -16.56
CA LEU A 623 17.92 -11.49 -17.37
C LEU A 623 17.64 -10.10 -17.89
N HIS A 624 18.24 -9.09 -17.27
CA HIS A 624 18.04 -7.67 -17.58
C HIS A 624 19.36 -6.99 -17.91
N ILE A 625 19.36 -6.23 -19.00
CA ILE A 625 20.53 -5.50 -19.52
C ILE A 625 20.27 -4.02 -19.35
N LEU A 626 21.21 -3.28 -18.79
CA LEU A 626 21.26 -1.83 -18.75
C LEU A 626 22.65 -1.32 -19.15
N PRO A 627 22.70 -0.11 -19.75
CA PRO A 627 21.66 0.80 -20.13
C PRO A 627 20.94 0.39 -21.42
N HIS A 628 19.94 1.16 -21.86
CA HIS A 628 19.49 1.09 -23.25
C HIS A 628 20.65 1.34 -24.22
N TRP A 629 20.52 0.99 -25.49
CA TRP A 629 21.64 1.07 -26.43
C TRP A 629 21.43 2.13 -27.54
N ASN A 630 20.95 3.34 -27.13
CA ASN A 630 20.82 4.53 -27.96
C ASN A 630 21.64 5.67 -27.38
N TRP A 631 22.85 5.92 -27.93
CA TRP A 631 23.79 6.93 -27.45
C TRP A 631 24.40 7.69 -28.63
N GLU A 632 23.56 8.27 -29.49
CA GLU A 632 24.00 9.06 -30.63
C GLU A 632 25.01 10.14 -30.20
N GLY A 633 26.16 10.20 -30.87
CA GLY A 633 27.26 11.11 -30.57
C GLY A 633 28.24 10.65 -29.49
N ARG A 634 28.06 9.41 -28.96
CA ARG A 634 28.99 8.82 -27.99
C ARG A 634 29.77 7.61 -28.54
N GLU A 635 29.85 7.47 -29.86
CA GLU A 635 30.52 6.33 -30.52
C GLU A 635 31.99 6.24 -30.07
N GLY A 636 32.37 5.07 -29.58
CA GLY A 636 33.71 4.80 -29.04
C GLY A 636 33.97 5.25 -27.59
N GLU A 637 33.01 5.97 -26.97
CA GLU A 637 33.11 6.36 -25.55
C GLU A 637 32.76 5.19 -24.63
N ILE A 638 33.36 5.22 -23.43
CA ILE A 638 33.10 4.21 -22.40
C ILE A 638 31.62 4.31 -21.98
N THR A 639 30.92 3.21 -22.16
CA THR A 639 29.52 3.04 -21.78
C THR A 639 29.38 1.69 -21.07
N PRO A 640 29.53 1.65 -19.73
CA PRO A 640 29.44 0.42 -18.97
C PRO A 640 28.12 -0.32 -19.20
N VAL A 641 28.18 -1.64 -19.22
CA VAL A 641 26.99 -2.50 -19.30
C VAL A 641 26.89 -3.33 -18.05
N PHE A 642 25.71 -3.24 -17.37
CA PHE A 642 25.39 -4.08 -16.23
C PHE A 642 24.32 -5.09 -16.62
N VAL A 643 24.38 -6.25 -15.98
CA VAL A 643 23.37 -7.31 -16.16
C VAL A 643 22.90 -7.77 -14.79
N TYR A 644 21.57 -7.69 -14.60
CA TYR A 644 20.88 -8.21 -13.42
C TYR A 644 20.25 -9.55 -13.77
N THR A 645 20.71 -10.60 -13.11
CA THR A 645 20.25 -11.97 -13.40
C THR A 645 20.33 -12.85 -12.16
N ASN A 646 19.46 -13.86 -12.08
CA ASN A 646 19.58 -14.92 -11.07
C ASN A 646 20.57 -16.03 -11.46
N TYR A 647 21.15 -15.99 -12.65
CA TYR A 647 22.21 -16.89 -13.06
C TYR A 647 23.58 -16.46 -12.52
N PRO A 648 24.52 -17.42 -12.32
CA PRO A 648 25.82 -17.14 -11.72
C PRO A 648 26.79 -16.40 -12.66
N SER A 649 26.64 -16.53 -13.99
CA SER A 649 27.53 -15.89 -14.94
C SER A 649 26.83 -15.58 -16.26
N ALA A 650 27.40 -14.63 -17.00
CA ALA A 650 26.97 -14.32 -18.36
C ALA A 650 28.13 -13.82 -19.22
N GLU A 651 27.98 -13.90 -20.54
CA GLU A 651 28.88 -13.33 -21.54
C GLU A 651 28.16 -12.24 -22.32
N LEU A 652 28.83 -11.11 -22.49
CA LEU A 652 28.34 -9.94 -23.22
C LEU A 652 28.92 -9.91 -24.64
N PHE A 653 28.07 -9.61 -25.60
CA PHE A 653 28.45 -9.40 -27.01
C PHE A 653 27.95 -8.03 -27.48
N ILE A 654 28.79 -7.30 -28.17
CA ILE A 654 28.45 -6.07 -28.89
C ILE A 654 28.71 -6.31 -30.37
N ASN A 655 27.67 -6.19 -31.19
CA ASN A 655 27.71 -6.48 -32.64
C ASN A 655 28.37 -7.85 -32.95
N GLY A 656 28.03 -8.89 -32.14
CA GLY A 656 28.53 -10.26 -32.27
C GLY A 656 29.97 -10.46 -31.73
N LYS A 657 30.67 -9.40 -31.28
CA LYS A 657 32.01 -9.51 -30.68
C LYS A 657 31.90 -9.65 -29.17
N SER A 658 32.47 -10.74 -28.63
CA SER A 658 32.52 -10.99 -27.18
C SER A 658 33.29 -9.90 -26.45
N GLN A 659 32.71 -9.42 -25.36
CA GLN A 659 33.30 -8.51 -24.36
C GLN A 659 33.81 -9.31 -23.13
N GLY A 660 33.81 -10.64 -23.25
CA GLY A 660 34.24 -11.54 -22.21
C GLY A 660 33.08 -11.96 -21.27
N LYS A 661 33.33 -13.06 -20.59
CA LYS A 661 32.40 -13.63 -19.58
C LYS A 661 32.67 -13.00 -18.21
N ARG A 662 31.63 -12.71 -17.46
CA ARG A 662 31.66 -12.30 -16.06
C ARG A 662 30.95 -13.32 -15.19
N THR A 663 31.44 -13.52 -13.97
CA THR A 663 30.85 -14.40 -12.96
C THR A 663 30.66 -13.63 -11.67
N LYS A 664 29.55 -13.86 -10.97
CA LYS A 664 29.30 -13.28 -9.65
C LYS A 664 30.36 -13.74 -8.66
N ASP A 665 30.90 -12.82 -7.88
CA ASP A 665 31.94 -13.13 -6.91
C ASP A 665 31.35 -13.52 -5.56
N LEU A 666 31.06 -14.81 -5.40
CA LEU A 666 30.49 -15.35 -4.15
C LEU A 666 31.51 -15.42 -2.99
N SER A 667 32.79 -15.10 -3.23
CA SER A 667 33.79 -14.99 -2.17
C SER A 667 33.69 -13.69 -1.37
N VAL A 668 32.95 -12.71 -1.88
CA VAL A 668 32.69 -11.45 -1.19
C VAL A 668 31.71 -11.71 -0.04
N THR A 669 32.13 -11.37 1.17
CA THR A 669 31.35 -11.49 2.41
C THR A 669 31.27 -10.15 3.13
N ILE A 670 30.44 -10.07 4.16
CA ILE A 670 30.35 -8.88 5.00
C ILE A 670 31.71 -8.53 5.62
N ASP A 671 32.50 -9.53 6.04
CA ASP A 671 33.74 -9.34 6.75
C ASP A 671 34.87 -8.87 5.83
N ASN A 672 34.99 -9.41 4.60
CA ASN A 672 36.03 -9.05 3.65
C ASN A 672 35.69 -7.84 2.76
N SER A 673 34.51 -7.29 2.89
CA SER A 673 34.00 -6.13 2.14
C SER A 673 33.74 -4.90 3.04
N ALA A 674 34.08 -4.97 4.32
CA ALA A 674 33.80 -3.93 5.32
C ALA A 674 34.47 -2.58 5.02
N ASP A 675 35.67 -2.60 4.45
CA ASP A 675 36.39 -1.40 4.05
C ASP A 675 35.83 -0.69 2.81
N SER A 676 34.79 -1.26 2.22
CA SER A 676 34.16 -0.71 1.03
C SER A 676 33.19 0.47 1.31
N VAL A 677 33.25 1.10 2.48
CA VAL A 677 32.72 2.45 2.72
C VAL A 677 33.37 3.50 1.82
N SER A 678 34.49 3.16 1.19
CA SER A 678 35.04 3.95 0.08
C SER A 678 34.02 4.05 -1.04
N ILE A 679 33.60 5.27 -1.32
CA ILE A 679 32.64 5.72 -2.36
C ILE A 679 32.90 5.09 -3.75
N MET A 680 34.10 4.61 -4.01
CA MET A 680 34.58 4.12 -5.30
C MET A 680 34.58 2.59 -5.41
N ASN A 681 34.30 1.86 -4.34
CA ASN A 681 34.46 0.41 -4.36
C ASN A 681 33.12 -0.29 -4.61
N LEU A 682 32.94 -0.88 -5.80
CA LEU A 682 31.81 -1.70 -6.19
C LEU A 682 32.01 -3.21 -5.85
N LYS A 683 32.83 -3.53 -4.85
CA LYS A 683 33.16 -4.93 -4.50
C LYS A 683 31.93 -5.72 -4.09
N ARG A 684 31.04 -5.14 -3.26
CA ARG A 684 29.79 -5.81 -2.85
C ARG A 684 28.87 -6.07 -4.03
N GLN A 685 28.81 -5.13 -4.97
CA GLN A 685 28.01 -5.24 -6.18
C GLN A 685 28.42 -6.45 -7.03
N SER A 686 29.70 -6.83 -7.06
CA SER A 686 30.19 -7.99 -7.82
C SER A 686 29.60 -9.34 -7.36
N ARG A 687 29.12 -9.43 -6.11
CA ARG A 687 28.38 -10.62 -5.61
C ARG A 687 26.99 -10.76 -6.24
N TYR A 688 26.39 -9.65 -6.68
CA TYR A 688 24.98 -9.59 -7.12
C TYR A 688 24.80 -9.19 -8.56
N ARG A 689 25.70 -8.35 -9.11
CA ARG A 689 25.66 -7.81 -10.47
C ARG A 689 26.80 -8.37 -11.33
N LEU A 690 26.55 -8.47 -12.63
CA LEU A 690 27.58 -8.68 -13.63
C LEU A 690 27.86 -7.34 -14.32
N MET A 691 29.12 -6.88 -14.30
CA MET A 691 29.48 -5.54 -14.71
C MET A 691 30.64 -5.55 -15.71
N TRP A 692 30.47 -4.90 -16.85
CA TRP A 692 31.46 -4.62 -17.86
C TRP A 692 31.72 -3.11 -17.87
N MET A 693 32.73 -2.64 -17.18
CA MET A 693 32.99 -1.21 -16.89
C MET A 693 33.70 -0.48 -18.04
N ASP A 694 34.31 -1.20 -18.96
CA ASP A 694 35.20 -0.70 -20.01
C ASP A 694 34.64 -0.88 -21.43
N THR A 695 33.39 -1.30 -21.55
CA THR A 695 32.72 -1.41 -22.85
C THR A 695 32.58 -0.05 -23.53
N LYS A 696 32.72 -0.05 -24.85
CA LYS A 696 32.55 1.14 -25.67
C LYS A 696 31.28 1.07 -26.46
N TYR A 697 30.63 2.21 -26.59
CA TYR A 697 29.42 2.30 -27.39
C TYR A 697 29.74 2.18 -28.89
N GLU A 698 29.03 1.25 -29.53
CA GLU A 698 28.91 1.10 -30.97
C GLU A 698 27.43 0.84 -31.28
N PRO A 699 26.78 1.63 -32.15
CA PRO A 699 25.38 1.38 -32.50
C PRO A 699 25.19 -0.01 -33.09
N GLY A 700 24.08 -0.68 -32.78
CA GLY A 700 23.76 -2.03 -33.25
C GLY A 700 23.16 -2.89 -32.15
N THR A 701 23.68 -4.08 -31.92
CA THR A 701 23.12 -5.08 -31.02
C THR A 701 23.99 -5.32 -29.81
N VAL A 702 23.37 -5.28 -28.62
CA VAL A 702 23.93 -5.80 -27.36
C VAL A 702 23.21 -7.10 -27.03
N LYS A 703 23.97 -8.18 -26.94
CA LYS A 703 23.47 -9.50 -26.58
C LYS A 703 24.13 -10.03 -25.32
N VAL A 704 23.34 -10.61 -24.44
CA VAL A 704 23.84 -11.32 -23.26
C VAL A 704 23.41 -12.77 -23.31
N VAL A 705 24.34 -13.67 -23.07
CA VAL A 705 24.10 -15.11 -22.92
C VAL A 705 24.40 -15.48 -21.47
N ALA A 706 23.42 -15.97 -20.74
CA ALA A 706 23.55 -16.40 -19.36
C ALA A 706 23.85 -17.89 -19.25
N TYR A 707 24.64 -18.25 -18.25
CA TYR A 707 25.09 -19.64 -18.04
C TYR A 707 24.72 -20.10 -16.63
N ASN A 708 24.35 -21.38 -16.53
CA ASN A 708 24.15 -22.03 -15.24
C ASN A 708 25.48 -22.39 -14.55
N ALA A 709 25.41 -23.03 -13.38
CA ALA A 709 26.60 -23.45 -12.63
C ALA A 709 27.49 -24.46 -13.37
N ASP A 710 26.91 -25.27 -14.28
CA ASP A 710 27.64 -26.24 -15.10
C ASP A 710 28.30 -25.61 -16.34
N GLY A 711 28.14 -24.29 -16.52
CA GLY A 711 28.68 -23.54 -17.67
C GLY A 711 27.86 -23.72 -18.96
N LYS A 712 26.66 -24.28 -18.89
CA LYS A 712 25.74 -24.43 -20.03
C LYS A 712 24.98 -23.11 -20.24
N ALA A 713 24.87 -22.65 -21.49
CA ALA A 713 24.02 -21.53 -21.86
C ALA A 713 22.54 -21.89 -21.61
N VAL A 714 21.81 -21.04 -20.87
CA VAL A 714 20.43 -21.30 -20.41
C VAL A 714 19.44 -20.22 -20.80
N ALA A 715 19.94 -18.99 -21.04
CA ALA A 715 19.10 -17.86 -21.42
C ALA A 715 19.89 -16.86 -22.27
N GLU A 716 19.17 -16.13 -23.12
CA GLU A 716 19.76 -15.01 -23.86
C GLU A 716 18.81 -13.84 -23.99
N LYS A 717 19.34 -12.64 -24.09
CA LYS A 717 18.58 -11.41 -24.31
C LYS A 717 19.36 -10.46 -25.20
N GLU A 718 18.62 -9.76 -26.06
CA GLU A 718 19.20 -8.75 -26.96
C GLU A 718 18.52 -7.39 -26.75
N LEU A 719 19.31 -6.34 -26.91
CA LEU A 719 18.86 -4.95 -27.07
C LEU A 719 19.42 -4.44 -28.40
N HIS A 720 18.63 -3.63 -29.10
CA HIS A 720 19.02 -3.03 -30.35
C HIS A 720 19.01 -1.50 -30.23
N THR A 721 19.94 -0.83 -30.89
CA THR A 721 19.85 0.61 -31.10
C THR A 721 18.59 0.85 -31.93
N ALA A 722 17.61 1.55 -31.34
CA ALA A 722 16.36 1.86 -32.02
C ALA A 722 16.59 2.87 -33.15
N GLY A 723 15.82 2.69 -34.21
CA GLY A 723 15.71 3.64 -35.31
C GLY A 723 14.86 4.86 -34.92
N LYS A 724 14.37 5.58 -35.95
CA LYS A 724 13.45 6.72 -35.73
C LYS A 724 12.11 6.25 -35.20
N PRO A 725 11.49 7.01 -34.26
CA PRO A 725 10.14 6.73 -33.79
C PRO A 725 9.13 6.56 -34.96
N ASP A 726 8.36 5.46 -34.94
CA ASP A 726 7.42 5.10 -36.02
C ASP A 726 5.97 5.00 -35.53
N HIS A 727 5.74 4.31 -34.41
CA HIS A 727 4.38 4.07 -33.93
C HIS A 727 4.25 4.00 -32.41
N ILE A 728 2.99 4.06 -31.96
CA ILE A 728 2.60 3.91 -30.55
C ILE A 728 2.14 2.47 -30.33
N GLU A 729 2.82 1.77 -29.39
CA GLU A 729 2.42 0.47 -28.90
C GLU A 729 1.66 0.63 -27.57
N LEU A 730 0.54 -0.12 -27.42
CA LEU A 730 -0.30 -0.11 -26.22
C LEU A 730 -0.39 -1.52 -25.64
N VAL A 731 -0.05 -1.67 -24.36
CA VAL A 731 -0.10 -2.95 -23.64
C VAL A 731 -0.87 -2.77 -22.34
N ALA A 732 -2.06 -3.39 -22.23
CA ALA A 732 -2.84 -3.38 -21.00
C ALA A 732 -2.34 -4.43 -20.02
N ASP A 733 -2.37 -4.09 -18.72
CA ASP A 733 -2.17 -5.06 -17.64
C ASP A 733 -3.34 -6.06 -17.56
N ARG A 734 -4.55 -5.61 -17.90
CA ARG A 734 -5.78 -6.41 -17.97
C ARG A 734 -6.65 -5.96 -19.15
N ASN A 735 -6.95 -6.89 -20.05
CA ASN A 735 -7.85 -6.66 -21.19
C ASN A 735 -9.33 -6.88 -20.83
N VAL A 736 -9.63 -7.44 -19.67
CA VAL A 736 -10.98 -7.63 -19.13
C VAL A 736 -11.04 -7.03 -17.74
N ILE A 737 -12.00 -6.12 -17.51
CA ILE A 737 -12.25 -5.46 -16.24
C ILE A 737 -13.73 -5.58 -15.86
N LYS A 738 -14.07 -5.28 -14.59
CA LYS A 738 -15.45 -5.30 -14.11
C LYS A 738 -16.21 -4.08 -14.59
N ALA A 739 -17.48 -4.24 -14.93
CA ALA A 739 -18.39 -3.14 -15.26
C ALA A 739 -19.05 -2.62 -13.97
N ASP A 740 -18.28 -1.99 -13.10
CA ASP A 740 -18.71 -1.48 -11.79
C ASP A 740 -18.49 0.03 -11.61
N GLY A 741 -17.99 0.71 -12.65
CA GLY A 741 -17.66 2.14 -12.62
C GLY A 741 -16.38 2.48 -11.86
N LYS A 742 -15.62 1.49 -11.36
CA LYS A 742 -14.44 1.66 -10.49
C LYS A 742 -13.23 0.89 -10.96
N ASP A 743 -13.43 -0.25 -11.59
CA ASP A 743 -12.32 -1.10 -12.02
C ASP A 743 -11.51 -0.42 -13.12
N LEU A 744 -10.20 -0.67 -13.10
CA LEU A 744 -9.22 0.03 -13.91
C LEU A 744 -8.39 -0.94 -14.74
N SER A 745 -8.03 -0.50 -15.96
CA SER A 745 -6.96 -1.09 -16.75
C SER A 745 -5.82 -0.09 -16.88
N PHE A 746 -4.60 -0.52 -16.58
CA PHE A 746 -3.38 0.27 -16.70
C PHE A 746 -2.69 -0.09 -18.00
N VAL A 747 -2.61 0.87 -18.89
CA VAL A 747 -2.07 0.67 -20.25
C VAL A 747 -0.69 1.30 -20.33
N THR A 748 0.32 0.44 -20.49
CA THR A 748 1.68 0.88 -20.84
C THR A 748 1.68 1.39 -22.27
N VAL A 749 2.14 2.61 -22.46
CA VAL A 749 2.27 3.28 -23.77
C VAL A 749 3.75 3.36 -24.10
N ARG A 750 4.15 2.89 -25.25
CA ARG A 750 5.52 2.87 -25.73
C ARG A 750 5.62 3.55 -27.09
N VAL A 751 6.61 4.39 -27.28
CA VAL A 751 7.00 4.92 -28.59
C VAL A 751 8.12 4.03 -29.11
N VAL A 752 7.86 3.37 -30.23
CA VAL A 752 8.76 2.38 -30.80
C VAL A 752 9.12 2.71 -32.24
N ASP A 753 10.25 2.20 -32.71
CA ASP A 753 10.66 2.29 -34.11
C ASP A 753 9.87 1.30 -34.98
N ARG A 754 10.25 1.19 -36.25
CA ARG A 754 9.59 0.31 -37.24
C ARG A 754 9.69 -1.16 -36.85
N ASP A 755 10.76 -1.56 -36.17
CA ASP A 755 11.04 -2.94 -35.79
C ASP A 755 10.53 -3.30 -34.39
N GLY A 756 9.86 -2.34 -33.70
CA GLY A 756 9.29 -2.51 -32.37
C GLY A 756 10.27 -2.25 -31.22
N ASN A 757 11.47 -1.73 -31.50
CA ASN A 757 12.40 -1.35 -30.46
C ASN A 757 11.95 -0.06 -29.77
N LEU A 758 12.04 -0.02 -28.44
CA LEU A 758 11.74 1.18 -27.68
C LEU A 758 12.70 2.32 -28.07
N CYS A 759 12.15 3.50 -28.36
CA CYS A 759 12.92 4.72 -28.59
C CYS A 759 13.12 5.47 -27.26
N PRO A 760 14.22 5.27 -26.54
CA PRO A 760 14.40 5.82 -25.17
C PRO A 760 14.55 7.34 -25.16
N ASP A 761 14.92 7.94 -26.27
CA ASP A 761 15.05 9.40 -26.43
C ASP A 761 13.73 10.09 -26.83
N ALA A 762 12.65 9.30 -27.03
CA ALA A 762 11.37 9.85 -27.41
C ALA A 762 10.71 10.62 -26.27
N SER A 763 10.26 11.86 -26.58
CA SER A 763 9.54 12.76 -25.69
C SER A 763 8.24 13.29 -26.32
N HIS A 764 7.62 12.48 -27.21
CA HIS A 764 6.41 12.85 -27.95
C HIS A 764 5.23 13.08 -26.99
N GLU A 765 4.42 14.12 -27.25
CA GLU A 765 3.13 14.30 -26.59
C GLU A 765 2.13 13.32 -27.21
N ILE A 766 1.54 12.47 -26.36
CA ILE A 766 0.52 11.48 -26.75
C ILE A 766 -0.84 11.96 -26.25
N SER A 767 -1.81 11.99 -27.15
CA SER A 767 -3.21 12.32 -26.84
C SER A 767 -4.07 11.05 -26.88
N PHE A 768 -4.99 10.94 -25.93
CA PHE A 768 -5.84 9.78 -25.74
C PHE A 768 -7.30 10.07 -26.03
N LYS A 769 -7.99 9.11 -26.65
CA LYS A 769 -9.44 9.11 -26.80
C LYS A 769 -9.99 7.76 -26.39
N VAL A 770 -10.93 7.74 -25.44
CA VAL A 770 -11.66 6.53 -25.03
C VAL A 770 -13.06 6.56 -25.63
N LYS A 771 -13.51 5.43 -26.17
CA LYS A 771 -14.86 5.23 -26.75
C LYS A 771 -15.50 3.98 -26.15
N GLY A 772 -16.83 3.95 -26.09
CA GLY A 772 -17.59 2.82 -25.54
C GLY A 772 -17.79 2.93 -24.03
N GLU A 773 -17.85 1.78 -23.33
CA GLU A 773 -18.23 1.68 -21.92
C GLU A 773 -17.06 1.92 -20.95
N GLY A 774 -16.32 3.02 -21.17
CA GLY A 774 -15.22 3.45 -20.31
C GLY A 774 -14.83 4.91 -20.51
N SER A 775 -13.91 5.38 -19.66
CA SER A 775 -13.38 6.74 -19.68
C SER A 775 -11.87 6.76 -19.39
N TYR A 776 -11.19 7.82 -19.85
CA TYR A 776 -9.83 8.11 -19.42
C TYR A 776 -9.87 8.61 -17.97
N ARG A 777 -9.11 7.94 -17.09
CA ARG A 777 -9.09 8.28 -15.66
C ARG A 777 -7.91 9.17 -15.29
N ALA A 778 -6.71 8.79 -15.71
CA ALA A 778 -5.47 9.51 -15.42
C ALA A 778 -4.33 9.00 -16.29
N GLY A 779 -3.17 9.68 -16.27
CA GLY A 779 -1.92 9.18 -16.83
C GLY A 779 -0.71 9.75 -16.12
N ALA A 780 0.40 9.03 -16.16
CA ALA A 780 1.69 9.46 -15.65
C ALA A 780 2.82 8.97 -16.55
N ASN A 781 3.90 9.74 -16.63
CA ASN A 781 5.10 9.37 -17.39
C ASN A 781 6.29 8.94 -16.51
N GLY A 782 6.19 9.12 -15.19
CA GLY A 782 7.26 8.77 -14.24
C GLY A 782 8.38 9.82 -14.13
N ASN A 783 8.24 10.97 -14.78
CA ASN A 783 9.19 12.07 -14.66
C ASN A 783 8.88 12.93 -13.44
N ALA A 784 9.71 12.90 -12.41
CA ALA A 784 9.55 13.65 -11.16
C ALA A 784 9.57 15.19 -11.36
N ALA A 785 10.11 15.67 -12.46
CA ALA A 785 10.17 17.09 -12.82
C ALA A 785 9.04 17.54 -13.76
N SER A 786 8.10 16.65 -14.15
CA SER A 786 6.98 17.02 -15.01
C SER A 786 5.85 17.65 -14.23
N LEU A 787 5.38 18.81 -14.64
CA LEU A 787 4.22 19.50 -14.06
C LEU A 787 2.93 19.30 -14.88
N GLU A 788 2.93 18.30 -15.78
CA GLU A 788 1.74 17.97 -16.57
C GLU A 788 0.65 17.37 -15.68
N SER A 789 -0.59 17.85 -15.85
CA SER A 789 -1.73 17.33 -15.07
C SER A 789 -2.00 15.85 -15.41
N PHE A 790 -2.08 15.01 -14.40
CA PHE A 790 -2.41 13.59 -14.53
C PHE A 790 -3.80 13.34 -15.13
N GLN A 791 -4.73 14.28 -14.95
CA GLN A 791 -6.14 14.11 -15.33
C GLN A 791 -6.41 14.48 -16.79
N ARG A 792 -5.46 15.13 -17.46
CA ARG A 792 -5.63 15.48 -18.88
C ARG A 792 -5.39 14.24 -19.76
N PRO A 793 -6.23 14.00 -20.80
CA PRO A 793 -6.05 12.86 -21.70
C PRO A 793 -4.94 13.16 -22.74
N LYS A 794 -3.84 13.75 -22.29
CA LYS A 794 -2.61 13.99 -23.06
C LYS A 794 -1.43 14.23 -22.15
N MET A 795 -0.26 13.70 -22.52
CA MET A 795 0.97 13.83 -21.76
C MET A 795 2.17 13.46 -22.64
N LYS A 796 3.34 14.05 -22.38
CA LYS A 796 4.59 13.63 -23.01
C LYS A 796 5.06 12.29 -22.43
N VAL A 797 5.57 11.39 -23.29
CA VAL A 797 6.28 10.22 -22.81
C VAL A 797 7.62 10.64 -22.18
N PHE A 798 8.09 9.86 -21.21
CA PHE A 798 9.40 10.02 -20.57
C PHE A 798 10.21 8.75 -20.81
N SER A 799 11.43 8.91 -21.37
CA SER A 799 12.24 7.78 -21.84
C SER A 799 11.42 6.81 -22.71
N GLY A 800 10.66 7.38 -23.66
CA GLY A 800 9.84 6.64 -24.62
C GLY A 800 8.57 5.98 -24.06
N MET A 801 8.23 6.17 -22.78
CA MET A 801 7.13 5.43 -22.14
C MET A 801 6.26 6.32 -21.24
N MET A 802 5.02 5.88 -21.00
CA MET A 802 4.11 6.38 -19.96
C MET A 802 3.03 5.34 -19.66
N THR A 803 2.22 5.58 -18.64
CA THR A 803 1.01 4.80 -18.34
C THR A 803 -0.24 5.65 -18.57
N ALA A 804 -1.24 5.11 -19.26
CA ALA A 804 -2.60 5.63 -19.33
C ALA A 804 -3.54 4.71 -18.54
N ILE A 805 -4.46 5.29 -17.76
CA ILE A 805 -5.40 4.55 -16.90
C ILE A 805 -6.80 4.73 -17.46
N VAL A 806 -7.47 3.61 -17.76
CA VAL A 806 -8.83 3.54 -18.28
C VAL A 806 -9.74 2.94 -17.23
N SER A 807 -10.86 3.61 -16.95
CA SER A 807 -11.91 3.13 -16.04
C SER A 807 -13.09 2.59 -16.80
N SER A 808 -13.76 1.54 -16.28
CA SER A 808 -15.07 1.07 -16.78
C SER A 808 -16.20 2.04 -16.41
N THR A 809 -17.34 1.90 -17.11
CA THR A 809 -18.65 2.36 -16.63
C THR A 809 -19.36 1.22 -15.87
N GLU A 810 -20.59 1.46 -15.40
CA GLU A 810 -21.46 0.42 -14.80
C GLU A 810 -22.11 -0.49 -15.85
N GLN A 811 -21.97 -0.14 -17.13
CA GLN A 811 -22.50 -0.94 -18.23
C GLN A 811 -21.40 -1.85 -18.80
N PRO A 812 -21.69 -3.15 -18.99
CA PRO A 812 -20.76 -4.04 -19.64
C PRO A 812 -20.63 -3.70 -21.13
N GLY A 813 -19.43 -3.84 -21.68
CA GLY A 813 -19.23 -3.59 -23.11
C GLY A 813 -17.78 -3.40 -23.52
N LYS A 814 -17.61 -2.99 -24.74
CA LYS A 814 -16.30 -2.74 -25.35
C LYS A 814 -15.82 -1.33 -25.02
N ILE A 815 -14.57 -1.23 -24.62
CA ILE A 815 -13.84 0.02 -24.40
C ILE A 815 -12.72 0.08 -25.44
N THR A 816 -12.64 1.16 -26.20
CA THR A 816 -11.58 1.36 -27.21
C THR A 816 -10.73 2.56 -26.79
N LEU A 817 -9.46 2.32 -26.50
CA LEU A 817 -8.45 3.37 -26.26
C LEU A 817 -7.71 3.63 -27.58
N GLU A 818 -7.75 4.85 -28.06
CA GLU A 818 -6.95 5.36 -29.18
C GLU A 818 -5.88 6.31 -28.66
N ALA A 819 -4.62 6.12 -29.05
CA ALA A 819 -3.50 6.98 -28.73
C ALA A 819 -2.89 7.55 -30.01
N THR A 820 -2.68 8.88 -30.06
CA THR A 820 -2.13 9.60 -31.21
C THR A 820 -0.99 10.53 -30.78
N GLY A 821 0.04 10.62 -31.61
CA GLY A 821 1.19 11.51 -31.44
C GLY A 821 1.64 12.07 -32.78
N LYS A 822 2.21 13.30 -32.77
CA LYS A 822 2.67 13.93 -34.01
C LYS A 822 3.81 13.12 -34.62
N GLY A 823 3.66 12.73 -35.90
CA GLY A 823 4.66 11.95 -36.61
C GLY A 823 4.66 10.45 -36.34
N LEU A 824 3.72 9.96 -35.51
CA LEU A 824 3.60 8.55 -35.15
C LEU A 824 2.34 7.92 -35.75
N LYS A 825 2.41 6.67 -36.15
CA LYS A 825 1.22 5.86 -36.40
C LYS A 825 0.49 5.64 -35.08
N LYS A 826 -0.87 5.74 -35.14
CA LYS A 826 -1.71 5.62 -33.95
C LYS A 826 -1.68 4.21 -33.32
N GLY A 827 -1.73 4.15 -31.99
CA GLY A 827 -2.03 2.94 -31.24
C GLY A 827 -3.53 2.79 -31.01
N VAL A 828 -4.04 1.55 -31.05
CA VAL A 828 -5.44 1.23 -30.71
C VAL A 828 -5.46 -0.02 -29.84
N LEU A 829 -6.15 0.04 -28.72
CA LEU A 829 -6.32 -1.08 -27.80
C LEU A 829 -7.80 -1.29 -27.49
N ILE A 830 -8.21 -2.55 -27.37
CA ILE A 830 -9.56 -2.93 -26.98
C ILE A 830 -9.49 -3.59 -25.59
N ILE A 831 -10.32 -3.07 -24.68
CA ILE A 831 -10.57 -3.62 -23.35
C ILE A 831 -12.06 -3.98 -23.29
N GLU A 832 -12.40 -5.04 -22.59
CA GLU A 832 -13.78 -5.47 -22.38
C GLU A 832 -14.17 -5.28 -20.92
N SER A 833 -15.33 -4.66 -20.65
CA SER A 833 -15.91 -4.65 -19.31
C SER A 833 -17.05 -5.67 -19.21
N ARG A 834 -17.09 -6.42 -18.10
CA ARG A 834 -18.07 -7.48 -17.85
C ARG A 834 -18.76 -7.32 -16.51
N GLN A 835 -20.05 -7.65 -16.45
CA GLN A 835 -20.74 -7.82 -15.16
C GLN A 835 -20.12 -8.99 -14.39
N GLU A 836 -19.91 -8.84 -13.09
CA GLU A 836 -19.64 -10.00 -12.25
C GLU A 836 -20.89 -10.88 -12.21
N ALA A 837 -20.70 -12.19 -12.40
CA ALA A 837 -21.77 -13.13 -12.12
C ALA A 837 -22.17 -12.99 -10.64
N LYS A 838 -23.43 -12.69 -10.37
CA LYS A 838 -23.94 -12.70 -8.97
C LYS A 838 -23.70 -14.11 -8.42
N LYS A 839 -22.76 -14.22 -7.48
CA LYS A 839 -22.52 -15.46 -6.72
C LYS A 839 -23.66 -15.75 -5.75
#